data_814e3465be62b3324c445b03de31b782
#
_entry.id   814e3465be62b3324c445b03de31b782
#
_cell.length_a   1.000
_cell.length_b   1.000
_cell.length_c   1.000
_cell.angle_alpha   90.00
_cell.angle_beta   90.00
_cell.angle_gamma   90.00
#
_symmetry.space_group_name_H-M   'P 1'
#
loop_
_entity.id
_entity.type
_entity.pdbx_description
1 polymer ?
#
loop_
_entity_poly.entity_id
_entity_poly.type
_entity_poly.pdbx_seq_one_letter_code
_entity_poly.pdbx_strand_id
1 'polypeptide(L)'
;MTKKQKQKQTQAEIVEENLLPFAKRSMLEYGKYTLEQRAIPDFRDGLKPVHRRIAWAAHQLGLTAKKGIVKKSARLVGDVLGKYHPHGDCLSGNTKVILCDGTTKKLKHLVGSAPVWVWSYNEKTQSVEPALAHSFRVGQVTDVIYEITMSSGDVIKATSNHPFYDNETKSWVKAEDLEVGMNLVGGEITYTNDYPTFRTNATCQKALHHISAEYVYGPNEPDCIFHHVDHNTQNNVPSNFVVMSRADHALHHKDYLTGLENGRETMFNGTKAYRKAIKRKNQILAKNIAKNYHIYNGLRGLRYLEENGVELTASNYKQLVEDKILYNLITPEKLKERGVSFKGLLHYYYNGVENDTSEATGLTEHLKEEPTKSRSGGSNNVGFARGFLSTLQYLTKPINTATLADYKRAVDLRIKEDGVFVWTDVNKTLPLWARPKDIAERFSANTVAEVLSSLLPSELNTIVSINVRHLNKKRKMYDFTVKGNENLFIETGKDGKYQRTLLVHNSACYQAMVSMVHLSYPLIFGSGNFGTLVDPAAAQRYTEARLDQYADDVFFHPDYINVTDTTGNFDNTEQEPIILNALLPNLLLNGAFGIATGGRCAIPCFEKEGVITLTKKAIQGKAVTVKDCLKHLVPTSAEGASAWLEDEDDIENIKNFYETGIGSVYWVPEYEMDVAKKSITVFGFPPIVAQGLESTLKKLATWEDIASIEDDSDIDEHGNPKLRYTFTLKKSVAKADVEEYLEDISAEFETSQSLVFATTTRSKVVDEEGASVSDATFQIMTMPQFFKEWATYRIDLERKSVKYLMTVVEQKLSRAELLLLAVLNRDIIIKALDREDTEKYLMKQLKITEEQVNAILELKVRQLKKLEETNIKTQIKEYKARIKELKAIHKDPTDAIIKSLETL
;
A
#
# COMPACT_ATOMS: atom_id res chain seq x y z
N MET A 1 -6.24 -12.37 61.24
CA MET A 1 -6.28 -10.95 60.93
C MET A 1 -7.12 -10.75 59.68
N THR A 2 -8.06 -9.88 59.76
CA THR A 2 -9.33 -9.77 59.07
C THR A 2 -9.23 -9.29 57.61
N LYS A 3 -9.98 -9.99 56.77
CA LYS A 3 -10.48 -9.50 55.48
C LYS A 3 -11.14 -8.12 55.62
N LYS A 4 -10.52 -7.09 55.07
CA LYS A 4 -11.17 -5.83 54.62
C LYS A 4 -10.10 -4.89 54.05
N GLN A 5 -9.67 -5.16 52.83
CA GLN A 5 -9.23 -4.12 51.90
C GLN A 5 -10.23 -4.15 50.74
N LYS A 6 -11.26 -3.31 50.89
CA LYS A 6 -12.17 -2.98 49.83
C LYS A 6 -11.38 -2.29 48.70
N GLN A 7 -11.46 -2.86 47.52
CA GLN A 7 -11.15 -2.18 46.29
C GLN A 7 -11.84 -0.80 46.28
N LYS A 8 -11.06 0.28 46.30
CA LYS A 8 -11.51 1.57 45.82
C LYS A 8 -11.70 1.39 44.31
N GLN A 9 -12.94 1.22 43.88
CA GLN A 9 -13.32 1.55 42.52
C GLN A 9 -13.02 3.04 42.34
N THR A 10 -12.01 3.37 41.60
CA THR A 10 -11.83 4.71 41.02
C THR A 10 -13.06 4.93 40.14
N GLN A 11 -14.01 5.70 40.62
CA GLN A 11 -15.03 6.30 39.76
C GLN A 11 -14.28 7.12 38.72
N ALA A 12 -14.51 6.81 37.44
CA ALA A 12 -14.03 7.65 36.35
C ALA A 12 -14.60 9.05 36.58
N GLU A 13 -13.73 10.02 36.74
CA GLU A 13 -14.09 11.42 36.91
C GLU A 13 -14.53 11.88 35.53
N ILE A 14 -15.80 12.25 35.37
CA ILE A 14 -16.31 12.81 34.13
C ILE A 14 -15.75 14.23 34.08
N VAL A 15 -14.76 14.44 33.23
CA VAL A 15 -14.17 15.74 32.93
C VAL A 15 -14.97 16.33 31.75
N GLU A 16 -15.76 17.37 32.02
CA GLU A 16 -16.41 18.16 30.97
C GLU A 16 -15.37 19.09 30.35
N GLU A 17 -15.00 18.82 29.11
CA GLU A 17 -14.11 19.65 28.32
C GLU A 17 -14.86 20.20 27.08
N ASN A 18 -14.59 21.45 26.70
CA ASN A 18 -15.14 22.03 25.47
C ASN A 18 -14.60 21.24 24.25
N LEU A 19 -15.49 20.83 23.35
CA LEU A 19 -15.20 20.02 22.17
C LEU A 19 -14.05 20.60 21.32
N LEU A 20 -13.98 21.91 21.13
CA LEU A 20 -12.97 22.55 20.27
C LEU A 20 -11.54 22.46 20.83
N PRO A 21 -11.25 22.74 22.13
CA PRO A 21 -9.93 22.47 22.71
C PRO A 21 -9.55 20.99 22.69
N PHE A 22 -10.47 20.10 23.01
CA PHE A 22 -10.27 18.65 22.96
C PHE A 22 -9.92 18.18 21.55
N ALA A 23 -10.71 18.53 20.54
CA ALA A 23 -10.44 18.17 19.15
C ALA A 23 -9.09 18.71 18.66
N LYS A 24 -8.73 19.95 19.02
CA LYS A 24 -7.42 20.51 18.68
C LYS A 24 -6.26 19.73 19.31
N ARG A 25 -6.38 19.37 20.60
CA ARG A 25 -5.34 18.60 21.31
C ARG A 25 -5.20 17.21 20.69
N SER A 26 -6.29 16.47 20.53
CA SER A 26 -6.29 15.12 19.94
C SER A 26 -5.76 15.13 18.50
N MET A 27 -6.12 16.13 17.70
CA MET A 27 -5.61 16.28 16.33
C MET A 27 -4.11 16.60 16.30
N LEU A 28 -3.60 17.40 17.25
CA LEU A 28 -2.18 17.68 17.39
C LEU A 28 -1.39 16.44 17.83
N GLU A 29 -1.90 15.68 18.79
CA GLU A 29 -1.28 14.44 19.27
C GLU A 29 -1.24 13.39 18.17
N TYR A 30 -2.34 13.19 17.44
CA TYR A 30 -2.40 12.32 16.29
C TYR A 30 -1.46 12.77 15.16
N GLY A 31 -1.46 14.07 14.83
CA GLY A 31 -0.54 14.65 13.85
C GLY A 31 0.93 14.41 14.23
N LYS A 32 1.28 14.66 15.50
CA LYS A 32 2.61 14.37 16.05
C LYS A 32 2.97 12.88 15.89
N TYR A 33 2.09 11.99 16.32
CA TYR A 33 2.30 10.54 16.20
C TYR A 33 2.52 10.09 14.76
N THR A 34 1.68 10.54 13.81
CA THR A 34 1.79 10.14 12.39
C THR A 34 3.06 10.70 11.74
N LEU A 35 3.47 11.90 12.10
CA LEU A 35 4.73 12.48 11.65
C LEU A 35 5.94 11.68 12.19
N GLU A 36 6.02 11.51 13.50
CA GLU A 36 7.20 10.97 14.17
C GLU A 36 7.31 9.44 14.07
N GLN A 37 6.19 8.72 14.09
CA GLN A 37 6.21 7.26 14.17
C GLN A 37 5.89 6.54 12.85
N ARG A 38 5.44 7.26 11.81
CA ARG A 38 5.03 6.62 10.56
C ARG A 38 5.67 7.22 9.31
N ALA A 39 5.53 8.54 9.09
CA ALA A 39 5.75 9.13 7.77
C ALA A 39 7.16 9.67 7.53
N ILE A 40 7.84 10.16 8.59
CA ILE A 40 9.09 10.92 8.47
C ILE A 40 10.29 10.06 8.87
N PRO A 41 11.37 10.04 8.05
CA PRO A 41 12.59 9.30 8.34
C PRO A 41 13.45 9.99 9.42
N ASP A 42 14.28 9.20 10.12
CA ASP A 42 15.37 9.77 10.96
C ASP A 42 16.51 10.26 10.05
N PHE A 43 17.08 11.44 10.35
CA PHE A 43 18.11 12.05 9.48
C PHE A 43 19.40 11.22 9.41
N ARG A 44 19.67 10.39 10.42
CA ARG A 44 20.93 9.62 10.54
C ARG A 44 20.91 8.39 9.64
N ASP A 45 19.83 7.60 9.65
CA ASP A 45 19.72 6.38 8.84
C ASP A 45 18.84 6.53 7.59
N GLY A 46 18.09 7.63 7.48
CA GLY A 46 17.20 7.87 6.34
C GLY A 46 16.00 6.93 6.26
N LEU A 47 15.68 6.22 7.34
CA LEU A 47 14.66 5.18 7.33
C LEU A 47 13.41 5.58 8.12
N LYS A 48 12.26 5.28 7.54
CA LYS A 48 10.99 5.26 8.30
C LYS A 48 11.00 4.07 9.27
N PRO A 49 10.22 4.11 10.37
CA PRO A 49 10.15 3.01 11.32
C PRO A 49 9.89 1.64 10.70
N VAL A 50 8.95 1.54 9.75
CA VAL A 50 8.63 0.28 9.05
C VAL A 50 9.81 -0.25 8.23
N HIS A 51 10.53 0.62 7.50
CA HIS A 51 11.70 0.23 6.72
C HIS A 51 12.83 -0.30 7.61
N ARG A 52 13.08 0.38 8.74
CA ARG A 52 14.08 -0.03 9.73
C ARG A 52 13.76 -1.41 10.31
N ARG A 53 12.49 -1.66 10.65
CA ARG A 53 12.02 -2.94 11.18
C ARG A 53 12.09 -4.08 10.16
N ILE A 54 11.82 -3.79 8.87
CA ILE A 54 11.97 -4.77 7.78
C ILE A 54 13.44 -5.17 7.61
N ALA A 55 14.35 -4.19 7.53
CA ALA A 55 15.77 -4.45 7.39
C ALA A 55 16.32 -5.20 8.61
N TRP A 56 15.94 -4.81 9.82
CA TRP A 56 16.33 -5.49 11.05
C TRP A 56 15.84 -6.94 11.10
N ALA A 57 14.57 -7.18 10.80
CA ALA A 57 14.01 -8.53 10.76
C ALA A 57 14.72 -9.42 9.74
N ALA A 58 15.02 -8.90 8.54
CA ALA A 58 15.79 -9.63 7.53
C ALA A 58 17.18 -10.02 8.06
N HIS A 59 17.88 -9.10 8.74
CA HIS A 59 19.16 -9.38 9.37
C HIS A 59 19.05 -10.46 10.45
N GLN A 60 18.07 -10.36 11.37
CA GLN A 60 17.83 -11.33 12.45
C GLN A 60 17.49 -12.72 11.90
N LEU A 61 16.77 -12.81 10.78
CA LEU A 61 16.49 -14.06 10.06
C LEU A 61 17.73 -14.61 9.32
N GLY A 62 18.84 -13.89 9.31
CA GLY A 62 20.06 -14.24 8.58
C GLY A 62 19.93 -14.14 7.06
N LEU A 63 18.98 -13.34 6.56
CA LEU A 63 18.75 -13.07 5.14
C LEU A 63 19.67 -11.94 4.68
N THR A 64 20.97 -12.19 4.68
CA THR A 64 22.01 -11.22 4.32
C THR A 64 22.50 -11.46 2.90
N ALA A 65 23.00 -10.41 2.24
CA ALA A 65 23.60 -10.52 0.89
C ALA A 65 24.78 -11.49 0.89
N LYS A 66 25.63 -11.42 1.92
CA LYS A 66 26.81 -12.28 2.09
C LYS A 66 26.46 -13.78 2.14
N LYS A 67 25.32 -14.16 2.70
CA LYS A 67 24.86 -15.55 2.72
C LYS A 67 24.17 -15.95 1.43
N GLY A 68 23.68 -15.01 0.64
CA GLY A 68 22.97 -15.24 -0.62
C GLY A 68 21.63 -15.99 -0.50
N ILE A 69 21.14 -16.20 0.73
CA ILE A 69 19.91 -16.96 0.99
C ILE A 69 18.72 -16.02 0.87
N VAL A 70 17.78 -16.33 0.00
CA VAL A 70 16.47 -15.68 -0.11
C VAL A 70 15.39 -16.51 0.58
N LYS A 71 14.35 -15.85 1.05
CA LYS A 71 13.14 -16.48 1.59
C LYS A 71 11.91 -15.80 1.01
N LYS A 72 10.79 -16.53 0.98
CA LYS A 72 9.51 -15.94 0.55
C LYS A 72 9.24 -14.63 1.30
N SER A 73 8.88 -13.58 0.57
CA SER A 73 8.56 -12.26 1.11
C SER A 73 7.50 -12.34 2.22
N ALA A 74 6.53 -13.24 2.06
CA ALA A 74 5.52 -13.52 3.09
C ALA A 74 6.12 -13.97 4.44
N ARG A 75 7.29 -14.64 4.42
CA ARG A 75 7.98 -15.05 5.66
C ARG A 75 8.60 -13.85 6.37
N LEU A 76 9.28 -12.98 5.62
CA LEU A 76 9.89 -11.77 6.17
C LEU A 76 8.83 -10.82 6.72
N VAL A 77 7.79 -10.53 5.93
CA VAL A 77 6.65 -9.68 6.36
C VAL A 77 5.98 -10.24 7.60
N GLY A 78 5.75 -11.56 7.65
CA GLY A 78 5.16 -12.21 8.84
C GLY A 78 6.01 -12.07 10.10
N ASP A 79 7.34 -12.13 9.99
CA ASP A 79 8.25 -11.93 11.11
C ASP A 79 8.27 -10.46 11.59
N VAL A 80 8.23 -9.51 10.64
CA VAL A 80 8.14 -8.06 10.93
C VAL A 80 6.85 -7.75 11.71
N LEU A 81 5.70 -8.19 11.20
CA LEU A 81 4.40 -7.95 11.84
C LEU A 81 4.26 -8.64 13.20
N GLY A 82 4.83 -9.84 13.31
CA GLY A 82 4.74 -10.62 14.54
C GLY A 82 5.66 -10.16 15.66
N LYS A 83 6.77 -9.46 15.35
CA LYS A 83 7.80 -9.13 16.33
C LYS A 83 8.09 -7.65 16.52
N TYR A 84 8.02 -6.85 15.42
CA TYR A 84 8.56 -5.48 15.43
C TYR A 84 7.55 -4.41 15.04
N HIS A 85 6.57 -4.74 14.20
CA HIS A 85 5.64 -3.76 13.64
C HIS A 85 4.19 -4.16 13.92
N PRO A 86 3.65 -3.85 15.13
CA PRO A 86 2.34 -4.31 15.58
C PRO A 86 1.16 -3.67 14.82
N HIS A 87 1.40 -2.94 13.75
CA HIS A 87 0.36 -2.45 12.84
C HIS A 87 -0.26 -3.60 12.02
N GLY A 88 -0.39 -4.77 12.65
CA GLY A 88 -1.24 -5.84 12.22
C GLY A 88 -2.65 -5.53 12.67
N ASP A 89 -3.44 -4.96 11.79
CA ASP A 89 -4.84 -4.63 11.94
C ASP A 89 -5.64 -5.91 12.14
N CYS A 90 -5.67 -6.45 13.36
CA CYS A 90 -6.13 -7.79 13.62
C CYS A 90 -7.57 -7.83 14.10
N LEU A 91 -8.34 -8.75 13.51
CA LEU A 91 -9.72 -9.06 13.87
C LEU A 91 -9.84 -10.43 14.53
N SER A 92 -10.94 -10.65 15.25
CA SER A 92 -11.26 -11.97 15.77
C SER A 92 -11.33 -13.03 14.67
N GLY A 93 -10.78 -14.22 14.89
CA GLY A 93 -10.86 -15.32 13.92
C GLY A 93 -12.29 -15.80 13.59
N ASN A 94 -13.29 -15.36 14.36
CA ASN A 94 -14.70 -15.61 14.08
C ASN A 94 -15.34 -14.53 13.21
N THR A 95 -14.65 -13.41 12.96
CA THR A 95 -15.10 -12.38 11.99
C THR A 95 -15.30 -13.01 10.63
N LYS A 96 -16.42 -12.69 10.00
CA LYS A 96 -16.83 -13.26 8.73
C LYS A 96 -16.53 -12.32 7.58
N VAL A 97 -15.80 -12.80 6.58
CA VAL A 97 -15.50 -12.10 5.33
C VAL A 97 -16.55 -12.48 4.29
N ILE A 98 -17.04 -11.48 3.57
CA ILE A 98 -18.01 -11.63 2.50
C ILE A 98 -17.26 -11.81 1.18
N LEU A 99 -17.44 -12.96 0.53
CA LEU A 99 -16.78 -13.27 -0.73
C LEU A 99 -17.65 -12.87 -1.93
N CYS A 100 -17.03 -12.59 -3.06
CA CYS A 100 -17.74 -12.27 -4.29
C CYS A 100 -18.51 -13.48 -4.86
N ASP A 101 -18.20 -14.71 -4.45
CA ASP A 101 -18.94 -15.93 -4.81
C ASP A 101 -20.30 -16.07 -4.07
N GLY A 102 -20.67 -15.06 -3.27
CA GLY A 102 -21.88 -15.05 -2.46
C GLY A 102 -21.76 -15.81 -1.14
N THR A 103 -20.62 -16.44 -0.85
CA THR A 103 -20.40 -17.15 0.41
C THR A 103 -19.78 -16.24 1.46
N THR A 104 -19.88 -16.64 2.72
CA THR A 104 -19.26 -15.95 3.85
C THR A 104 -18.38 -16.93 4.61
N LYS A 105 -17.12 -16.58 4.84
CA LYS A 105 -16.16 -17.44 5.55
C LYS A 105 -15.53 -16.73 6.75
N LYS A 106 -15.27 -17.47 7.83
CA LYS A 106 -14.57 -16.94 8.99
C LYS A 106 -13.09 -16.78 8.68
N LEU A 107 -12.45 -15.68 9.15
CA LEU A 107 -11.03 -15.39 8.95
C LEU A 107 -10.13 -16.58 9.29
N LYS A 108 -10.37 -17.25 10.42
CA LYS A 108 -9.58 -18.42 10.84
C LYS A 108 -9.63 -19.59 9.85
N HIS A 109 -10.67 -19.71 9.03
CA HIS A 109 -10.83 -20.77 8.03
C HIS A 109 -10.22 -20.40 6.67
N LEU A 110 -9.83 -19.12 6.49
CA LEU A 110 -9.16 -18.62 5.30
C LEU A 110 -7.63 -18.72 5.41
N VAL A 111 -7.09 -18.98 6.60
CA VAL A 111 -5.64 -19.16 6.79
C VAL A 111 -5.13 -20.32 5.94
N GLY A 112 -4.16 -20.03 5.07
CA GLY A 112 -3.58 -21.02 4.15
C GLY A 112 -4.44 -21.33 2.91
N SER A 113 -5.59 -20.64 2.73
CA SER A 113 -6.39 -20.78 1.50
C SER A 113 -5.71 -20.13 0.30
N ALA A 114 -6.12 -20.53 -0.90
CA ALA A 114 -5.87 -19.78 -2.13
C ALA A 114 -6.50 -18.37 -2.01
N PRO A 115 -6.07 -17.40 -2.84
CA PRO A 115 -6.69 -16.07 -2.90
C PRO A 115 -8.19 -16.18 -3.16
N VAL A 116 -8.94 -15.25 -2.58
CA VAL A 116 -10.40 -15.19 -2.71
C VAL A 116 -10.83 -13.78 -3.11
N TRP A 117 -11.81 -13.66 -3.98
CA TRP A 117 -12.41 -12.37 -4.31
C TRP A 117 -13.32 -11.90 -3.19
N VAL A 118 -13.12 -10.66 -2.75
CA VAL A 118 -13.85 -9.98 -1.68
C VAL A 118 -14.41 -8.66 -2.18
N TRP A 119 -15.34 -8.07 -1.46
CA TRP A 119 -15.79 -6.70 -1.69
C TRP A 119 -14.89 -5.74 -0.92
N SER A 120 -14.37 -4.74 -1.62
CA SER A 120 -13.46 -3.70 -1.14
C SER A 120 -14.05 -2.32 -1.43
N TYR A 121 -13.43 -1.28 -0.87
CA TYR A 121 -13.84 0.11 -1.06
C TYR A 121 -12.69 0.92 -1.63
N ASN A 122 -12.92 1.53 -2.77
CA ASN A 122 -11.97 2.44 -3.39
C ASN A 122 -12.19 3.85 -2.81
N GLU A 123 -11.24 4.32 -2.02
CA GLU A 123 -11.32 5.61 -1.33
C GLU A 123 -11.30 6.81 -2.30
N LYS A 124 -10.61 6.68 -3.43
CA LYS A 124 -10.49 7.75 -4.45
C LYS A 124 -11.82 7.95 -5.19
N THR A 125 -12.47 6.87 -5.58
CA THR A 125 -13.75 6.90 -6.31
C THR A 125 -14.96 6.84 -5.38
N GLN A 126 -14.75 6.59 -4.08
CA GLN A 126 -15.79 6.39 -3.06
C GLN A 126 -16.82 5.32 -3.47
N SER A 127 -16.33 4.24 -4.06
CA SER A 127 -17.18 3.17 -4.60
C SER A 127 -16.73 1.80 -4.13
N VAL A 128 -17.69 0.86 -4.09
CA VAL A 128 -17.42 -0.56 -3.83
C VAL A 128 -16.94 -1.22 -5.10
N GLU A 129 -15.90 -2.05 -5.00
CA GLU A 129 -15.34 -2.82 -6.10
C GLU A 129 -14.86 -4.20 -5.63
N PRO A 130 -14.74 -5.21 -6.52
CA PRO A 130 -14.15 -6.48 -6.16
C PRO A 130 -12.63 -6.35 -6.05
N ALA A 131 -12.03 -6.99 -5.06
CA ALA A 131 -10.58 -7.04 -4.87
C ALA A 131 -10.14 -8.45 -4.46
N LEU A 132 -8.88 -8.79 -4.75
CA LEU A 132 -8.33 -10.10 -4.44
C LEU A 132 -7.69 -10.10 -3.05
N ALA A 133 -8.30 -10.80 -2.08
CA ALA A 133 -7.75 -10.98 -0.74
C ALA A 133 -6.93 -12.27 -0.66
N HIS A 134 -5.77 -12.19 0.01
CA HIS A 134 -4.83 -13.30 0.16
C HIS A 134 -4.04 -13.22 1.47
N SER A 135 -3.16 -14.20 1.69
CA SER A 135 -2.24 -14.21 2.85
C SER A 135 -2.93 -14.05 4.21
N PHE A 136 -4.11 -14.66 4.35
CA PHE A 136 -4.78 -14.74 5.64
C PHE A 136 -3.90 -15.45 6.65
N ARG A 137 -3.66 -14.82 7.81
CA ARG A 137 -2.68 -15.28 8.82
C ARG A 137 -3.10 -14.95 10.24
N VAL A 138 -2.42 -15.55 11.21
CA VAL A 138 -2.44 -15.06 12.59
C VAL A 138 -1.51 -13.83 12.61
N GLY A 139 -2.06 -12.65 12.85
CA GLY A 139 -1.30 -11.39 12.92
C GLY A 139 -0.78 -11.12 14.32
N GLN A 140 -1.64 -11.28 15.34
CA GLN A 140 -1.26 -11.01 16.74
C GLN A 140 -1.84 -12.07 17.69
N VAL A 141 -1.18 -12.26 18.84
CA VAL A 141 -1.70 -13.06 19.96
C VAL A 141 -1.79 -12.12 21.17
N THR A 142 -3.01 -11.75 21.54
CA THR A 142 -3.27 -10.74 22.61
C THR A 142 -4.22 -11.26 23.69
N ASP A 143 -4.12 -10.70 24.87
CA ASP A 143 -5.08 -10.85 25.96
C ASP A 143 -6.00 -9.65 26.12
N VAL A 144 -5.78 -8.57 25.33
CA VAL A 144 -6.63 -7.39 25.30
C VAL A 144 -7.38 -7.33 23.98
N ILE A 145 -8.71 -7.21 24.03
CA ILE A 145 -9.57 -7.04 22.84
C ILE A 145 -10.57 -5.89 23.05
N TYR A 146 -10.85 -5.20 21.97
CA TYR A 146 -11.89 -4.16 21.91
C TYR A 146 -13.17 -4.79 21.34
N GLU A 147 -14.25 -4.74 22.12
CA GLU A 147 -15.60 -5.16 21.72
C GLU A 147 -16.40 -3.89 21.40
N ILE A 148 -16.56 -3.61 20.10
CA ILE A 148 -17.25 -2.44 19.57
C ILE A 148 -18.68 -2.87 19.25
N THR A 149 -19.67 -2.27 19.92
CA THR A 149 -21.10 -2.54 19.72
C THR A 149 -21.69 -1.46 18.86
N MET A 150 -22.34 -1.85 17.78
CA MET A 150 -23.05 -0.95 16.86
C MET A 150 -24.51 -0.72 17.32
N SER A 151 -25.13 0.32 16.85
CA SER A 151 -26.57 0.62 17.04
C SER A 151 -27.49 -0.51 16.55
N SER A 152 -27.04 -1.30 15.58
CA SER A 152 -27.69 -2.53 15.14
C SER A 152 -27.68 -3.66 16.17
N GLY A 153 -26.94 -3.52 17.28
CA GLY A 153 -26.68 -4.59 18.25
C GLY A 153 -25.55 -5.56 17.85
N ASP A 154 -24.95 -5.39 16.68
CA ASP A 154 -23.81 -6.21 16.25
C ASP A 154 -22.55 -5.85 17.00
N VAL A 155 -21.72 -6.84 17.32
CA VAL A 155 -20.47 -6.67 18.08
C VAL A 155 -19.27 -7.12 17.26
N ILE A 156 -18.31 -6.21 17.09
CA ILE A 156 -17.04 -6.47 16.40
C ILE A 156 -15.94 -6.58 17.46
N LYS A 157 -15.00 -7.51 17.23
CA LYS A 157 -13.87 -7.75 18.13
C LYS A 157 -12.57 -7.55 17.36
N ALA A 158 -11.84 -6.52 17.77
CA ALA A 158 -10.60 -6.08 17.15
C ALA A 158 -9.47 -5.91 18.17
N THR A 159 -8.25 -5.76 17.69
CA THR A 159 -7.11 -5.25 18.48
C THR A 159 -7.23 -3.74 18.67
N SER A 160 -6.53 -3.15 19.64
CA SER A 160 -6.58 -1.72 19.95
C SER A 160 -6.28 -0.83 18.73
N ASN A 161 -5.34 -1.26 17.92
CA ASN A 161 -4.81 -0.53 16.77
C ASN A 161 -5.54 -0.79 15.45
N HIS A 162 -6.60 -1.64 15.45
CA HIS A 162 -7.33 -1.96 14.20
C HIS A 162 -8.09 -0.74 13.67
N PRO A 163 -7.86 -0.29 12.42
CA PRO A 163 -8.53 0.89 11.87
C PRO A 163 -9.92 0.56 11.35
N PHE A 164 -10.83 1.48 11.60
CA PHE A 164 -12.18 1.55 11.05
C PHE A 164 -12.35 2.86 10.30
N TYR A 165 -13.05 2.84 9.18
CA TYR A 165 -13.24 4.03 8.37
C TYR A 165 -14.44 4.83 8.86
N ASP A 166 -14.18 6.03 9.36
CA ASP A 166 -15.22 6.93 9.83
C ASP A 166 -15.92 7.62 8.65
N ASN A 167 -17.26 7.61 8.68
CA ASN A 167 -18.07 8.13 7.59
C ASN A 167 -18.14 9.67 7.57
N GLU A 168 -17.88 10.34 8.68
CA GLU A 168 -17.93 11.81 8.76
C GLU A 168 -16.60 12.42 8.31
N THR A 169 -15.50 11.98 8.90
CA THR A 169 -14.16 12.52 8.62
C THR A 169 -13.54 11.95 7.35
N LYS A 170 -14.11 10.85 6.79
CA LYS A 170 -13.55 10.11 5.66
C LYS A 170 -12.09 9.70 5.89
N SER A 171 -11.81 9.24 7.09
CA SER A 171 -10.48 8.82 7.52
C SER A 171 -10.51 7.54 8.36
N TRP A 172 -9.36 6.87 8.45
CA TRP A 172 -9.19 5.67 9.25
C TRP A 172 -8.94 6.04 10.71
N VAL A 173 -9.74 5.50 11.64
CA VAL A 173 -9.66 5.69 13.09
C VAL A 173 -9.40 4.35 13.76
N LYS A 174 -8.40 4.26 14.66
CA LYS A 174 -8.09 3.02 15.37
C LYS A 174 -9.18 2.66 16.39
N ALA A 175 -9.29 1.36 16.71
CA ALA A 175 -10.24 0.88 17.70
C ALA A 175 -10.08 1.54 19.08
N GLU A 176 -8.86 1.89 19.48
CA GLU A 176 -8.55 2.59 20.74
C GLU A 176 -8.96 4.06 20.74
N ASP A 177 -9.04 4.68 19.55
CA ASP A 177 -9.37 6.08 19.35
C ASP A 177 -10.86 6.28 18.95
N LEU A 178 -11.63 5.20 18.83
CA LEU A 178 -13.06 5.27 18.52
C LEU A 178 -13.86 5.84 19.69
N GLU A 179 -14.88 6.60 19.37
CA GLU A 179 -15.81 7.20 20.35
C GLU A 179 -17.25 6.73 20.11
N VAL A 180 -18.04 6.69 21.19
CA VAL A 180 -19.48 6.43 21.11
C VAL A 180 -20.14 7.58 20.35
N GLY A 181 -20.97 7.24 19.37
CA GLY A 181 -21.59 8.20 18.46
C GLY A 181 -20.93 8.29 17.09
N MET A 182 -19.67 7.83 16.91
CA MET A 182 -19.04 7.76 15.59
C MET A 182 -19.81 6.83 14.65
N ASN A 183 -19.90 7.21 13.37
CA ASN A 183 -20.57 6.44 12.33
C ASN A 183 -19.57 5.85 11.34
N LEU A 184 -19.42 4.53 11.35
CA LEU A 184 -18.44 3.83 10.54
C LEU A 184 -18.97 3.48 9.14
N VAL A 185 -18.10 3.52 8.13
CA VAL A 185 -18.47 3.15 6.76
C VAL A 185 -18.81 1.66 6.67
N GLY A 186 -19.98 1.41 6.16
CA GLY A 186 -20.52 0.09 5.93
C GLY A 186 -21.74 0.17 5.03
N GLY A 187 -22.46 -0.94 4.89
CA GLY A 187 -23.65 -0.99 4.09
C GLY A 187 -24.46 -2.25 4.36
N GLU A 188 -25.46 -2.46 3.53
CA GLU A 188 -26.28 -3.65 3.55
C GLU A 188 -26.26 -4.34 2.20
N ILE A 189 -26.11 -5.65 2.20
CA ILE A 189 -26.40 -6.46 1.03
C ILE A 189 -27.85 -6.94 1.12
N THR A 190 -28.67 -6.54 0.15
CA THR A 190 -30.07 -6.90 0.01
C THR A 190 -30.26 -7.71 -1.26
N TYR A 191 -31.40 -8.39 -1.39
CA TYR A 191 -31.71 -9.20 -2.57
C TYR A 191 -32.90 -8.63 -3.31
N THR A 192 -32.70 -8.28 -4.57
CA THR A 192 -33.76 -7.81 -5.47
C THR A 192 -33.88 -8.81 -6.63
N ASN A 193 -35.01 -9.52 -6.73
CA ASN A 193 -35.21 -10.58 -7.73
C ASN A 193 -34.05 -11.60 -7.76
N ASP A 194 -33.60 -12.06 -6.58
CA ASP A 194 -32.50 -12.99 -6.37
C ASP A 194 -31.10 -12.46 -6.71
N TYR A 195 -30.96 -11.20 -7.10
CA TYR A 195 -29.68 -10.53 -7.30
C TYR A 195 -29.23 -9.79 -6.03
N PRO A 196 -28.03 -10.07 -5.50
CA PRO A 196 -27.49 -9.32 -4.39
C PRO A 196 -27.15 -7.89 -4.83
N THR A 197 -27.55 -6.95 -3.99
CA THR A 197 -27.42 -5.51 -4.23
C THR A 197 -26.80 -4.86 -3.03
N PHE A 198 -25.71 -4.11 -3.21
CA PHE A 198 -25.05 -3.36 -2.15
C PHE A 198 -25.70 -1.98 -1.99
N ARG A 199 -26.01 -1.64 -0.75
CA ARG A 199 -26.67 -0.39 -0.38
C ARG A 199 -25.84 0.31 0.69
N THR A 200 -25.28 1.47 0.38
CA THR A 200 -24.55 2.31 1.34
C THR A 200 -25.46 3.34 2.02
N ASN A 201 -26.49 3.81 1.31
CA ASN A 201 -27.52 4.71 1.81
C ASN A 201 -28.80 4.58 0.97
N ALA A 202 -29.81 5.37 1.28
CA ALA A 202 -31.12 5.30 0.60
C ALA A 202 -31.04 5.63 -0.91
N THR A 203 -30.04 6.38 -1.32
CA THR A 203 -29.89 6.88 -2.70
C THR A 203 -28.84 6.14 -3.50
N CYS A 204 -27.90 5.44 -2.83
CA CYS A 204 -26.81 4.72 -3.46
C CYS A 204 -27.01 3.20 -3.30
N GLN A 205 -27.60 2.60 -4.32
CA GLN A 205 -27.82 1.16 -4.41
C GLN A 205 -27.35 0.67 -5.77
N LYS A 206 -26.44 -0.32 -5.78
CA LYS A 206 -25.95 -0.92 -7.01
C LYS A 206 -25.91 -2.45 -6.89
N ALA A 207 -26.38 -3.14 -7.92
CA ALA A 207 -26.34 -4.60 -7.94
C ALA A 207 -24.89 -5.08 -8.01
N LEU A 208 -24.53 -6.08 -7.21
CA LEU A 208 -23.14 -6.57 -7.08
C LEU A 208 -22.60 -7.13 -8.41
N HIS A 209 -23.46 -7.76 -9.22
CA HIS A 209 -23.05 -8.25 -10.53
C HIS A 209 -22.67 -7.12 -11.50
N HIS A 210 -23.34 -5.96 -11.43
CA HIS A 210 -22.93 -4.79 -12.21
C HIS A 210 -21.59 -4.24 -11.72
N ILE A 211 -21.39 -4.15 -10.41
CA ILE A 211 -20.10 -3.67 -9.84
C ILE A 211 -18.95 -4.57 -10.32
N SER A 212 -19.12 -5.89 -10.23
CA SER A 212 -18.06 -6.83 -10.58
C SER A 212 -17.83 -6.96 -12.08
N ALA A 213 -18.89 -6.94 -12.88
CA ALA A 213 -18.76 -7.02 -14.33
C ALA A 213 -18.18 -5.72 -14.92
N GLU A 214 -18.62 -4.56 -14.43
CA GLU A 214 -18.08 -3.27 -14.86
C GLU A 214 -16.61 -3.08 -14.45
N TYR A 215 -16.16 -3.70 -13.37
CA TYR A 215 -14.75 -3.73 -12.98
C TYR A 215 -13.86 -4.40 -14.06
N VAL A 216 -14.39 -5.41 -14.75
CA VAL A 216 -13.65 -6.16 -15.79
C VAL A 216 -13.85 -5.57 -17.17
N TYR A 217 -15.07 -5.15 -17.49
CA TYR A 217 -15.50 -4.84 -18.86
C TYR A 217 -15.78 -3.36 -19.11
N GLY A 218 -15.71 -2.54 -18.04
CA GLY A 218 -16.17 -1.16 -18.12
C GLY A 218 -17.70 -1.03 -18.03
N PRO A 219 -18.24 0.19 -18.19
CA PRO A 219 -19.65 0.47 -18.15
C PRO A 219 -20.45 -0.37 -19.17
N ASN A 220 -21.66 -0.82 -18.78
CA ASN A 220 -22.49 -1.65 -19.64
C ASN A 220 -23.00 -0.86 -20.85
N GLU A 221 -22.81 -1.40 -22.05
CA GLU A 221 -23.34 -0.81 -23.28
C GLU A 221 -24.89 -0.91 -23.35
N PRO A 222 -25.60 0.01 -24.00
CA PRO A 222 -27.08 0.11 -23.96
C PRO A 222 -27.85 -1.16 -24.33
N ASP A 223 -27.34 -1.98 -25.25
CA ASP A 223 -28.01 -3.20 -25.72
C ASP A 223 -27.36 -4.49 -25.22
N CYS A 224 -26.41 -4.38 -24.30
CA CYS A 224 -25.70 -5.51 -23.70
C CYS A 224 -26.18 -5.79 -22.26
N ILE A 225 -25.95 -7.00 -21.79
CA ILE A 225 -26.14 -7.40 -20.40
C ILE A 225 -25.00 -8.27 -19.94
N PHE A 226 -24.71 -8.20 -18.66
CA PHE A 226 -23.77 -9.09 -17.98
C PHE A 226 -24.49 -10.37 -17.56
N HIS A 227 -24.05 -11.51 -18.07
CA HIS A 227 -24.64 -12.82 -17.78
C HIS A 227 -23.68 -13.63 -16.90
N HIS A 228 -24.22 -14.27 -15.83
CA HIS A 228 -23.46 -15.19 -15.01
C HIS A 228 -23.23 -16.50 -15.75
N VAL A 229 -21.97 -16.88 -15.96
CA VAL A 229 -21.62 -18.08 -16.74
C VAL A 229 -22.12 -19.37 -16.09
N ASP A 230 -22.08 -19.42 -14.77
CA ASP A 230 -22.57 -20.55 -13.98
C ASP A 230 -24.08 -20.51 -13.67
N HIS A 231 -24.81 -19.50 -14.18
CA HIS A 231 -26.23 -19.22 -13.90
C HIS A 231 -26.55 -18.98 -12.41
N ASN A 232 -25.53 -18.79 -11.57
CA ASN A 232 -25.70 -18.48 -10.15
C ASN A 232 -25.60 -16.96 -9.91
N THR A 233 -26.73 -16.30 -9.69
CA THR A 233 -26.81 -14.85 -9.45
C THR A 233 -26.07 -14.38 -8.18
N GLN A 234 -25.71 -15.31 -7.29
CA GLN A 234 -24.96 -15.03 -6.08
C GLN A 234 -23.45 -15.00 -6.33
N ASN A 235 -22.96 -15.69 -7.36
CA ASN A 235 -21.56 -15.78 -7.70
C ASN A 235 -21.13 -14.59 -8.57
N ASN A 236 -20.66 -13.54 -7.92
CA ASN A 236 -20.22 -12.29 -8.56
C ASN A 236 -18.69 -12.18 -8.64
N VAL A 237 -17.99 -13.30 -8.71
CA VAL A 237 -16.54 -13.32 -8.99
C VAL A 237 -16.29 -12.72 -10.38
N PRO A 238 -15.30 -11.82 -10.54
CA PRO A 238 -15.01 -11.13 -11.81
C PRO A 238 -14.90 -12.03 -13.04
N SER A 239 -14.35 -13.24 -12.91
CA SER A 239 -14.24 -14.21 -14.01
C SER A 239 -15.56 -14.90 -14.40
N ASN A 240 -16.62 -14.77 -13.59
CA ASN A 240 -17.90 -15.45 -13.81
C ASN A 240 -18.86 -14.72 -14.74
N PHE A 241 -18.43 -13.68 -15.44
CA PHE A 241 -19.29 -12.90 -16.32
C PHE A 241 -18.96 -13.09 -17.79
N VAL A 242 -19.97 -12.90 -18.60
CA VAL A 242 -19.88 -12.76 -20.05
C VAL A 242 -20.83 -11.66 -20.49
N VAL A 243 -20.34 -10.81 -21.40
CA VAL A 243 -21.16 -9.76 -22.02
C VAL A 243 -21.96 -10.40 -23.16
N MET A 244 -23.26 -10.20 -23.16
CA MET A 244 -24.18 -10.72 -24.20
C MET A 244 -25.09 -9.58 -24.70
N SER A 245 -25.51 -9.66 -25.97
CA SER A 245 -26.64 -8.85 -26.38
C SER A 245 -27.93 -9.30 -25.68
N ARG A 246 -28.88 -8.39 -25.49
CA ARG A 246 -30.18 -8.76 -24.91
C ARG A 246 -30.90 -9.86 -25.70
N ALA A 247 -30.69 -9.90 -27.02
CA ALA A 247 -31.24 -10.90 -27.91
C ALA A 247 -30.61 -12.28 -27.68
N ASP A 248 -29.29 -12.35 -27.56
CA ASP A 248 -28.58 -13.61 -27.32
C ASP A 248 -28.87 -14.16 -25.91
N HIS A 249 -28.94 -13.27 -24.93
CA HIS A 249 -29.33 -13.65 -23.57
C HIS A 249 -30.76 -14.23 -23.51
N ALA A 250 -31.70 -13.64 -24.24
CA ALA A 250 -33.08 -14.17 -24.33
C ALA A 250 -33.11 -15.56 -24.99
N LEU A 251 -32.22 -15.83 -25.95
CA LEU A 251 -32.07 -17.13 -26.60
C LEU A 251 -31.38 -18.18 -25.70
N HIS A 252 -30.53 -17.71 -24.77
CA HIS A 252 -29.80 -18.59 -23.87
C HIS A 252 -30.67 -19.18 -22.75
N HIS A 253 -31.71 -18.46 -22.33
CA HIS A 253 -32.66 -18.94 -21.34
C HIS A 253 -33.91 -19.56 -22.02
N LYS A 254 -33.96 -20.90 -22.10
CA LYS A 254 -35.07 -21.66 -22.76
C LYS A 254 -36.46 -21.24 -22.29
N ASP A 255 -36.63 -20.89 -21.05
CA ASP A 255 -37.94 -20.54 -20.46
C ASP A 255 -38.44 -19.15 -20.89
N TYR A 256 -37.59 -18.32 -21.46
CA TYR A 256 -37.93 -16.99 -21.99
C TYR A 256 -38.49 -17.09 -23.42
N LEU A 257 -38.16 -18.17 -24.16
CA LEU A 257 -38.62 -18.37 -25.54
C LEU A 257 -40.12 -18.59 -25.63
N THR A 258 -40.71 -19.26 -24.65
CA THR A 258 -42.15 -19.49 -24.58
C THR A 258 -42.97 -18.22 -24.36
N GLY A 259 -42.39 -17.23 -23.61
CA GLY A 259 -43.03 -15.91 -23.44
C GLY A 259 -42.91 -14.99 -24.67
N LEU A 260 -41.85 -15.14 -25.46
CA LEU A 260 -41.62 -14.37 -26.67
C LEU A 260 -42.40 -14.86 -27.88
N GLU A 261 -42.70 -16.18 -27.97
CA GLU A 261 -43.56 -16.72 -29.03
C GLU A 261 -44.97 -16.18 -28.92
N ASN A 262 -45.53 -16.04 -27.74
CA ASN A 262 -46.83 -15.43 -27.48
C ASN A 262 -46.87 -13.90 -27.68
N GLY A 263 -45.71 -13.20 -27.54
CA GLY A 263 -45.59 -11.75 -27.79
C GLY A 263 -45.28 -11.39 -29.24
N ARG A 264 -44.71 -12.30 -30.02
CA ARG A 264 -44.35 -12.08 -31.43
C ARG A 264 -45.52 -11.96 -32.37
N GLU A 265 -46.63 -12.67 -32.14
CA GLU A 265 -47.84 -12.55 -32.98
C GLU A 265 -48.51 -11.21 -32.87
N THR A 266 -48.33 -10.46 -31.76
CA THR A 266 -49.00 -9.18 -31.52
C THR A 266 -48.22 -7.94 -32.00
N MET A 267 -46.93 -8.08 -32.29
CA MET A 267 -46.02 -6.89 -32.58
C MET A 267 -45.57 -6.72 -34.04
N PHE A 268 -45.88 -7.67 -34.95
CA PHE A 268 -45.27 -7.65 -36.28
C PHE A 268 -46.29 -7.44 -37.45
N ASN A 269 -46.91 -6.28 -37.49
CA ASN A 269 -47.53 -5.77 -38.72
C ASN A 269 -46.69 -4.64 -39.40
N GLY A 270 -45.34 -4.73 -39.35
CA GLY A 270 -44.44 -3.76 -40.01
C GLY A 270 -44.19 -4.08 -41.49
N THR A 271 -44.10 -3.04 -42.36
CA THR A 271 -43.87 -3.16 -43.82
C THR A 271 -42.57 -3.89 -44.17
N LYS A 272 -42.54 -4.55 -45.35
CA LYS A 272 -41.41 -5.34 -45.86
C LYS A 272 -40.09 -4.55 -45.95
N ALA A 273 -40.15 -3.22 -46.13
CA ALA A 273 -38.98 -2.30 -46.13
C ALA A 273 -38.35 -2.12 -44.74
N TYR A 274 -39.17 -1.99 -43.69
CA TYR A 274 -38.70 -1.85 -42.31
C TYR A 274 -38.02 -3.15 -41.82
N ARG A 275 -38.54 -4.30 -42.18
CA ARG A 275 -37.92 -5.60 -41.88
C ARG A 275 -36.54 -5.74 -42.57
N LYS A 276 -36.37 -5.26 -43.80
CA LYS A 276 -35.11 -5.31 -44.56
C LYS A 276 -34.04 -4.36 -43.94
N ALA A 277 -34.47 -3.17 -43.50
CA ALA A 277 -33.59 -2.20 -42.84
C ALA A 277 -33.11 -2.70 -41.47
N ILE A 278 -34.00 -3.24 -40.65
CA ILE A 278 -33.62 -3.85 -39.34
C ILE A 278 -32.70 -5.05 -39.55
N LYS A 279 -32.97 -5.92 -40.53
CA LYS A 279 -32.13 -7.08 -40.82
C LYS A 279 -30.69 -6.65 -41.20
N ARG A 280 -30.56 -5.56 -41.97
CA ARG A 280 -29.25 -5.01 -42.37
C ARG A 280 -28.51 -4.33 -41.19
N LYS A 281 -29.24 -3.55 -40.36
CA LYS A 281 -28.74 -2.96 -39.13
C LYS A 281 -28.26 -4.00 -38.14
N ASN A 282 -29.07 -5.08 -37.92
CA ASN A 282 -28.74 -6.17 -37.02
C ASN A 282 -27.57 -7.03 -37.53
N GLN A 283 -27.35 -7.15 -38.84
CA GLN A 283 -26.21 -7.84 -39.41
C GLN A 283 -24.87 -7.09 -39.20
N ILE A 284 -24.89 -5.74 -39.31
CA ILE A 284 -23.72 -4.90 -39.02
C ILE A 284 -23.43 -4.87 -37.52
N LEU A 285 -24.46 -4.69 -36.71
CA LEU A 285 -24.38 -4.73 -35.25
C LEU A 285 -23.85 -6.09 -34.75
N ALA A 286 -24.36 -7.20 -35.31
CA ALA A 286 -23.90 -8.55 -34.97
C ALA A 286 -22.41 -8.80 -35.29
N LYS A 287 -21.86 -8.18 -36.35
CA LYS A 287 -20.42 -8.30 -36.66
C LYS A 287 -19.52 -7.57 -35.65
N ASN A 288 -19.93 -6.35 -35.25
CA ASN A 288 -19.17 -5.57 -34.27
C ASN A 288 -19.31 -6.17 -32.85
N ILE A 289 -20.50 -6.57 -32.47
CA ILE A 289 -20.77 -7.31 -31.22
C ILE A 289 -19.96 -8.61 -31.17
N ALA A 290 -19.83 -9.34 -32.30
CA ALA A 290 -19.06 -10.57 -32.34
C ALA A 290 -17.55 -10.37 -32.09
N LYS A 291 -16.95 -9.26 -32.58
CA LYS A 291 -15.55 -8.93 -32.30
C LYS A 291 -15.35 -8.63 -30.82
N ASN A 292 -16.13 -7.72 -30.27
CA ASN A 292 -16.03 -7.31 -28.86
C ASN A 292 -16.34 -8.46 -27.91
N TYR A 293 -17.35 -9.29 -28.22
CA TYR A 293 -17.69 -10.50 -27.49
C TYR A 293 -16.48 -11.46 -27.28
N HIS A 294 -15.63 -11.65 -28.30
CA HIS A 294 -14.46 -12.52 -28.19
C HIS A 294 -13.35 -11.87 -27.37
N ILE A 295 -13.19 -10.55 -27.41
CA ILE A 295 -12.28 -9.83 -26.52
C ILE A 295 -12.71 -10.01 -25.07
N TYR A 296 -13.97 -9.70 -24.74
CA TYR A 296 -14.49 -9.82 -23.38
C TYR A 296 -14.39 -11.23 -22.81
N ASN A 297 -14.73 -12.25 -23.61
CA ASN A 297 -14.55 -13.63 -23.16
C ASN A 297 -13.07 -14.01 -23.03
N GLY A 298 -12.19 -13.49 -23.88
CA GLY A 298 -10.75 -13.66 -23.79
C GLY A 298 -10.19 -13.08 -22.49
N LEU A 299 -10.60 -11.86 -22.11
CA LEU A 299 -10.23 -11.23 -20.84
C LEU A 299 -10.67 -12.07 -19.63
N ARG A 300 -11.84 -12.70 -19.70
CA ARG A 300 -12.28 -13.64 -18.69
C ARG A 300 -11.35 -14.85 -18.55
N GLY A 301 -10.88 -15.38 -19.69
CA GLY A 301 -9.91 -16.48 -19.70
C GLY A 301 -8.57 -16.08 -19.06
N LEU A 302 -8.08 -14.90 -19.37
CA LEU A 302 -6.86 -14.38 -18.74
C LEU A 302 -7.04 -14.18 -17.23
N ARG A 303 -8.18 -13.64 -16.83
CA ARG A 303 -8.51 -13.46 -15.42
C ARG A 303 -8.55 -14.80 -14.66
N TYR A 304 -9.14 -15.81 -15.25
CA TYR A 304 -9.17 -17.16 -14.68
C TYR A 304 -7.75 -17.74 -14.49
N LEU A 305 -6.86 -17.58 -15.48
CA LEU A 305 -5.46 -18.01 -15.35
C LEU A 305 -4.77 -17.30 -14.21
N GLU A 306 -4.92 -15.98 -14.10
CA GLU A 306 -4.34 -15.19 -13.02
C GLU A 306 -4.86 -15.61 -11.63
N GLU A 307 -6.17 -15.82 -11.49
CA GLU A 307 -6.81 -16.26 -10.24
C GLU A 307 -6.30 -17.63 -9.76
N ASN A 308 -5.93 -18.49 -10.70
CA ASN A 308 -5.37 -19.81 -10.40
C ASN A 308 -3.85 -19.84 -10.35
N GLY A 309 -3.18 -18.68 -10.44
CA GLY A 309 -1.72 -18.55 -10.36
C GLY A 309 -0.99 -19.14 -11.57
N VAL A 310 -1.63 -19.21 -12.71
CA VAL A 310 -1.07 -19.69 -13.96
C VAL A 310 -0.57 -18.50 -14.78
N GLU A 311 0.64 -18.61 -15.31
CA GLU A 311 1.26 -17.57 -16.14
C GLU A 311 0.41 -17.25 -17.38
N LEU A 312 0.27 -15.96 -17.71
CA LEU A 312 -0.56 -15.46 -18.81
C LEU A 312 0.15 -15.62 -20.17
N THR A 313 0.32 -16.86 -20.64
CA THR A 313 0.91 -17.18 -21.94
C THR A 313 -0.14 -17.67 -22.93
N ALA A 314 0.15 -17.52 -24.24
CA ALA A 314 -0.71 -18.05 -25.30
C ALA A 314 -0.90 -19.56 -25.20
N SER A 315 0.13 -20.29 -24.71
CA SER A 315 0.09 -21.72 -24.49
C SER A 315 -0.87 -22.10 -23.38
N ASN A 316 -0.79 -21.46 -22.22
CA ASN A 316 -1.65 -21.72 -21.06
C ASN A 316 -3.10 -21.31 -21.36
N TYR A 317 -3.27 -20.19 -22.07
CA TYR A 317 -4.60 -19.77 -22.53
C TYR A 317 -5.21 -20.76 -23.53
N LYS A 318 -4.41 -21.28 -24.46
CA LYS A 318 -4.85 -22.30 -25.41
C LYS A 318 -5.25 -23.58 -24.69
N GLN A 319 -4.49 -24.03 -23.71
CA GLN A 319 -4.80 -25.18 -22.88
C GLN A 319 -6.13 -24.98 -22.14
N LEU A 320 -6.37 -23.80 -21.55
CA LEU A 320 -7.62 -23.43 -20.89
C LEU A 320 -8.84 -23.57 -21.84
N VAL A 321 -8.66 -23.20 -23.13
CA VAL A 321 -9.72 -23.32 -24.15
C VAL A 321 -9.96 -24.79 -24.51
N GLU A 322 -8.91 -25.58 -24.64
CA GLU A 322 -8.96 -27.02 -25.00
C GLU A 322 -9.59 -27.85 -23.88
N ASP A 323 -9.27 -27.51 -22.63
CA ASP A 323 -9.82 -28.16 -21.43
C ASP A 323 -11.31 -27.80 -21.17
N LYS A 324 -11.86 -26.86 -21.94
CA LYS A 324 -13.27 -26.40 -21.84
C LYS A 324 -13.72 -25.99 -20.44
N ILE A 325 -12.78 -25.50 -19.65
CA ILE A 325 -13.02 -25.03 -18.26
C ILE A 325 -13.98 -23.84 -18.24
N LEU A 326 -13.85 -22.95 -19.25
CA LEU A 326 -14.74 -21.80 -19.43
C LEU A 326 -15.45 -21.85 -20.79
N TYR A 327 -16.74 -21.49 -20.79
CA TYR A 327 -17.54 -21.45 -22.01
C TYR A 327 -17.19 -20.23 -22.87
N ASN A 328 -17.39 -20.36 -24.20
CA ASN A 328 -17.25 -19.29 -25.19
C ASN A 328 -15.85 -18.71 -25.36
N LEU A 329 -14.81 -19.35 -24.82
CA LEU A 329 -13.44 -19.04 -25.17
C LEU A 329 -13.10 -19.62 -26.56
N ILE A 330 -12.23 -18.93 -27.27
CA ILE A 330 -11.67 -19.42 -28.54
C ILE A 330 -10.16 -19.35 -28.47
N THR A 331 -9.47 -20.24 -29.23
CA THR A 331 -8.01 -20.32 -29.20
C THR A 331 -7.34 -19.03 -29.70
N PRO A 332 -6.08 -18.78 -29.36
CA PRO A 332 -5.34 -17.60 -29.83
C PRO A 332 -5.35 -17.45 -31.35
N GLU A 333 -5.30 -18.58 -32.09
CA GLU A 333 -5.35 -18.59 -33.57
C GLU A 333 -6.71 -18.07 -34.08
N LYS A 334 -7.81 -18.54 -33.48
CA LYS A 334 -9.17 -18.09 -33.80
C LYS A 334 -9.44 -16.66 -33.38
N LEU A 335 -8.82 -16.19 -32.26
CA LEU A 335 -8.85 -14.77 -31.88
C LEU A 335 -8.19 -13.93 -32.96
N LYS A 336 -7.02 -14.36 -33.50
CA LYS A 336 -6.32 -13.64 -34.56
C LYS A 336 -7.15 -13.57 -35.86
N GLU A 337 -7.85 -14.63 -36.25
CA GLU A 337 -8.79 -14.65 -37.37
C GLU A 337 -9.94 -13.65 -37.19
N ARG A 338 -10.30 -13.30 -35.94
CA ARG A 338 -11.32 -12.31 -35.58
C ARG A 338 -10.73 -10.90 -35.38
N GLY A 339 -9.46 -10.70 -35.72
CA GLY A 339 -8.79 -9.41 -35.67
C GLY A 339 -8.22 -9.03 -34.28
N VAL A 340 -8.04 -9.98 -33.38
CA VAL A 340 -7.46 -9.77 -32.03
C VAL A 340 -6.27 -10.71 -31.84
N SER A 341 -5.06 -10.18 -31.76
CA SER A 341 -3.89 -11.01 -31.38
C SER A 341 -3.93 -11.34 -29.89
N PHE A 342 -3.26 -12.42 -29.47
CA PHE A 342 -3.13 -12.73 -28.04
C PHE A 342 -2.38 -11.62 -27.29
N LYS A 343 -1.35 -11.02 -27.90
CA LYS A 343 -0.67 -9.83 -27.36
C LYS A 343 -1.63 -8.64 -27.19
N GLY A 344 -2.51 -8.41 -28.18
CA GLY A 344 -3.58 -7.42 -28.09
C GLY A 344 -4.60 -7.73 -26.99
N LEU A 345 -4.90 -9.02 -26.76
CA LEU A 345 -5.79 -9.43 -25.66
C LEU A 345 -5.14 -9.18 -24.29
N LEU A 346 -3.83 -9.43 -24.14
CA LEU A 346 -3.07 -9.10 -22.94
C LEU A 346 -3.03 -7.57 -22.72
N HIS A 347 -2.83 -6.80 -23.80
CA HIS A 347 -2.90 -5.34 -23.71
C HIS A 347 -4.27 -4.86 -23.18
N TYR A 348 -5.37 -5.37 -23.70
CA TYR A 348 -6.71 -5.08 -23.16
C TYR A 348 -6.90 -5.54 -21.72
N TYR A 349 -6.24 -6.61 -21.32
CA TYR A 349 -6.31 -7.13 -19.96
C TYR A 349 -5.66 -6.20 -18.95
N TYR A 350 -4.48 -5.65 -19.27
CA TYR A 350 -3.73 -4.77 -18.37
C TYR A 350 -4.21 -3.32 -18.43
N ASN A 351 -4.64 -2.83 -19.60
CA ASN A 351 -4.94 -1.42 -19.84
C ASN A 351 -6.44 -1.11 -19.97
N GLY A 352 -7.31 -2.12 -19.88
CA GLY A 352 -8.73 -1.98 -20.14
C GLY A 352 -9.08 -2.03 -21.62
N VAL A 353 -10.36 -2.23 -21.92
CA VAL A 353 -10.91 -2.16 -23.27
C VAL A 353 -11.28 -0.70 -23.51
N GLU A 354 -10.38 0.10 -24.01
CA GLU A 354 -10.74 1.37 -24.60
C GLU A 354 -11.54 1.11 -25.89
N ASN A 355 -12.61 1.84 -26.06
CA ASN A 355 -13.42 1.80 -27.27
C ASN A 355 -12.53 2.10 -28.48
N ASP A 356 -12.14 1.09 -29.21
CA ASP A 356 -11.51 1.23 -30.52
C ASP A 356 -12.59 1.71 -31.50
N THR A 357 -12.92 3.01 -31.39
CA THR A 357 -13.99 3.67 -32.14
C THR A 357 -13.55 4.07 -33.56
N SER A 358 -12.32 3.73 -33.97
CA SER A 358 -11.77 4.16 -35.27
C SER A 358 -12.45 3.56 -36.52
N GLU A 359 -13.29 2.51 -36.37
CA GLU A 359 -14.09 1.99 -37.49
C GLU A 359 -15.61 2.05 -37.26
N ALA A 360 -16.10 2.65 -36.15
CA ALA A 360 -17.55 2.80 -35.87
C ALA A 360 -18.10 4.18 -36.12
N THR A 361 -17.40 4.99 -36.91
CA THR A 361 -17.78 6.38 -37.28
C THR A 361 -19.07 6.57 -38.07
N GLY A 362 -19.85 5.52 -38.26
CA GLY A 362 -21.21 5.65 -38.81
C GLY A 362 -22.35 5.76 -37.77
N LEU A 363 -22.05 5.65 -36.44
CA LEU A 363 -23.09 5.63 -35.39
C LEU A 363 -23.08 6.87 -34.47
N THR A 364 -22.03 7.70 -34.50
CA THR A 364 -21.87 8.83 -33.57
C THR A 364 -22.66 10.07 -33.95
N GLU A 365 -23.16 10.20 -35.16
CA GLU A 365 -24.01 11.35 -35.56
C GLU A 365 -25.48 11.24 -35.10
N HIS A 366 -25.97 10.04 -34.77
CA HIS A 366 -27.34 9.85 -34.27
C HIS A 366 -27.48 9.75 -32.74
N LEU A 367 -26.36 9.77 -31.97
CA LEU A 367 -26.38 9.74 -30.49
C LEU A 367 -26.26 11.16 -29.85
N LYS A 368 -26.32 12.24 -30.66
CA LYS A 368 -26.45 13.61 -30.16
C LYS A 368 -27.88 14.04 -29.89
N GLU A 369 -28.85 13.14 -29.99
CA GLU A 369 -30.19 13.40 -29.49
C GLU A 369 -30.24 13.16 -28.00
N GLU A 370 -30.70 14.15 -27.28
CA GLU A 370 -30.92 14.34 -25.84
C GLU A 370 -31.03 13.07 -25.00
N PRO A 371 -30.56 13.11 -23.73
CA PRO A 371 -30.67 11.96 -22.83
C PRO A 371 -32.15 11.54 -22.74
N THR A 372 -32.46 10.40 -23.31
CA THR A 372 -33.78 9.79 -23.21
C THR A 372 -34.17 9.73 -21.73
N LYS A 373 -35.18 10.50 -21.36
CA LYS A 373 -35.77 10.56 -20.03
C LYS A 373 -35.86 9.15 -19.45
N SER A 374 -35.07 8.90 -18.42
CA SER A 374 -35.10 7.62 -17.70
C SER A 374 -36.54 7.39 -17.21
N ARG A 375 -37.15 6.34 -17.70
CA ARG A 375 -38.50 5.87 -17.27
C ARG A 375 -38.45 5.20 -15.90
N SER A 376 -37.74 5.70 -14.93
CA SER A 376 -37.84 5.22 -13.57
C SER A 376 -38.97 5.99 -12.88
N GLY A 377 -40.18 5.51 -13.08
CA GLY A 377 -41.29 5.90 -12.23
C GLY A 377 -40.88 5.69 -10.77
N GLY A 378 -41.01 6.73 -9.92
CA GLY A 378 -40.57 6.75 -8.54
C GLY A 378 -41.28 5.77 -7.58
N SER A 379 -41.45 4.53 -8.01
CA SER A 379 -42.06 3.43 -7.23
C SER A 379 -41.02 2.57 -6.54
N ASN A 380 -39.75 2.59 -6.97
CA ASN A 380 -38.65 1.90 -6.28
C ASN A 380 -38.05 2.84 -5.19
N ASN A 381 -37.43 2.26 -4.16
CA ASN A 381 -36.88 3.02 -3.03
C ASN A 381 -35.85 4.07 -3.45
N VAL A 382 -35.02 3.79 -4.46
CA VAL A 382 -33.99 4.70 -4.97
C VAL A 382 -34.60 5.88 -5.72
N GLY A 383 -35.56 5.64 -6.59
CA GLY A 383 -36.28 6.70 -7.31
C GLY A 383 -37.09 7.58 -6.35
N PHE A 384 -37.71 6.97 -5.32
CA PHE A 384 -38.38 7.67 -4.26
C PHE A 384 -37.43 8.58 -3.48
N ALA A 385 -36.34 8.00 -2.94
CA ALA A 385 -35.37 8.74 -2.13
C ALA A 385 -34.74 9.92 -2.90
N ARG A 386 -34.32 9.69 -4.15
CA ARG A 386 -33.76 10.74 -5.01
C ARG A 386 -34.75 11.86 -5.25
N GLY A 387 -36.03 11.56 -5.58
CA GLY A 387 -37.07 12.53 -5.80
C GLY A 387 -37.41 13.30 -4.50
N PHE A 388 -37.49 12.61 -3.37
CA PHE A 388 -37.77 13.18 -2.06
C PHE A 388 -36.65 14.14 -1.63
N LEU A 389 -35.40 13.70 -1.62
CA LEU A 389 -34.24 14.51 -1.22
C LEU A 389 -34.06 15.74 -2.10
N SER A 390 -34.19 15.61 -3.41
CA SER A 390 -34.09 16.76 -4.32
C SER A 390 -35.23 17.77 -4.18
N THR A 391 -36.31 17.42 -3.48
CA THR A 391 -37.40 18.36 -3.15
C THR A 391 -37.13 19.16 -1.87
N LEU A 392 -36.26 18.65 -0.98
CA LEU A 392 -35.99 19.33 0.30
C LEU A 392 -35.36 20.71 0.14
N GLN A 393 -34.67 20.99 -0.95
CA GLN A 393 -34.14 22.33 -1.24
C GLN A 393 -35.20 23.40 -1.43
N TYR A 394 -36.45 23.00 -1.74
CA TYR A 394 -37.61 23.90 -1.89
C TYR A 394 -38.41 24.09 -0.58
N LEU A 395 -37.98 23.50 0.54
CA LEU A 395 -38.59 23.69 1.82
C LEU A 395 -38.36 25.13 2.33
N THR A 396 -39.42 25.76 2.76
CA THR A 396 -39.39 27.12 3.38
C THR A 396 -39.16 27.08 4.88
N LYS A 397 -39.19 25.91 5.50
CA LYS A 397 -38.93 25.66 6.92
C LYS A 397 -37.74 24.70 7.11
N PRO A 398 -37.05 24.80 8.26
CA PRO A 398 -36.01 23.82 8.62
C PRO A 398 -36.57 22.39 8.64
N ILE A 399 -35.76 21.42 8.17
CA ILE A 399 -36.14 19.99 8.02
C ILE A 399 -36.69 19.40 9.35
N ASN A 400 -36.08 19.74 10.49
CA ASN A 400 -36.47 19.24 11.80
C ASN A 400 -37.85 19.74 12.28
N THR A 401 -38.40 20.80 11.67
CA THR A 401 -39.72 21.38 12.01
C THR A 401 -40.73 21.27 10.86
N ALA A 402 -40.30 20.84 9.71
CA ALA A 402 -41.16 20.75 8.53
C ALA A 402 -42.09 19.53 8.60
N THR A 403 -43.41 19.79 8.41
CA THR A 403 -44.44 18.74 8.27
C THR A 403 -44.53 18.25 6.83
N LEU A 404 -45.25 17.14 6.58
CA LEU A 404 -45.57 16.70 5.23
C LEU A 404 -46.50 17.68 4.48
N ALA A 405 -47.21 18.57 5.19
CA ALA A 405 -47.95 19.68 4.57
C ALA A 405 -46.98 20.77 4.04
N ASP A 406 -45.88 21.03 4.74
CA ASP A 406 -44.82 21.91 4.27
C ASP A 406 -44.07 21.30 3.08
N TYR A 407 -43.85 20.00 3.12
CA TYR A 407 -43.29 19.25 2.00
C TYR A 407 -44.15 19.29 0.75
N LYS A 408 -45.49 19.23 0.89
CA LYS A 408 -46.40 19.45 -0.23
C LYS A 408 -46.18 20.82 -0.90
N ARG A 409 -46.00 21.86 -0.13
CA ARG A 409 -45.71 23.22 -0.65
C ARG A 409 -44.35 23.25 -1.36
N ALA A 410 -43.35 22.51 -0.86
CA ALA A 410 -42.07 22.35 -1.53
C ALA A 410 -42.20 21.63 -2.88
N VAL A 411 -43.03 20.59 -2.97
CA VAL A 411 -43.33 19.91 -4.24
C VAL A 411 -43.99 20.87 -5.23
N ASP A 412 -45.00 21.66 -4.78
CA ASP A 412 -45.71 22.62 -5.63
C ASP A 412 -44.75 23.72 -6.14
N LEU A 413 -43.84 24.20 -5.29
CA LEU A 413 -42.78 25.16 -5.67
C LEU A 413 -41.81 24.57 -6.69
N ARG A 414 -41.33 23.39 -6.43
CA ARG A 414 -40.42 22.68 -7.38
C ARG A 414 -41.06 22.50 -8.74
N ILE A 415 -42.33 22.12 -8.78
CA ILE A 415 -43.10 21.97 -10.02
C ILE A 415 -43.16 23.28 -10.78
N LYS A 416 -43.36 24.41 -10.04
CA LYS A 416 -43.46 25.74 -10.63
C LYS A 416 -42.13 26.28 -11.13
N GLU A 417 -41.03 26.03 -10.42
CA GLU A 417 -39.70 26.58 -10.73
C GLU A 417 -38.93 25.75 -11.76
N ASP A 418 -38.93 24.44 -11.61
CA ASP A 418 -38.16 23.55 -12.50
C ASP A 418 -38.90 23.19 -13.79
N GLY A 419 -40.24 23.42 -13.85
CA GLY A 419 -41.08 23.02 -14.99
C GLY A 419 -41.10 21.49 -15.26
N VAL A 420 -40.53 20.69 -14.37
CA VAL A 420 -40.32 19.24 -14.55
C VAL A 420 -41.43 18.45 -13.91
N PHE A 421 -42.36 17.94 -14.74
CA PHE A 421 -43.30 16.90 -14.34
C PHE A 421 -42.78 15.53 -14.76
N VAL A 422 -42.51 14.66 -13.80
CA VAL A 422 -42.38 13.24 -14.08
C VAL A 422 -43.71 12.58 -13.76
N TRP A 423 -44.57 12.51 -14.76
CA TRP A 423 -45.79 11.72 -14.69
C TRP A 423 -45.43 10.24 -14.92
N THR A 424 -46.04 9.33 -14.17
CA THR A 424 -45.98 7.92 -14.54
C THR A 424 -46.84 7.73 -15.82
N ASP A 425 -46.24 7.25 -16.90
CA ASP A 425 -46.82 7.15 -18.25
C ASP A 425 -48.12 6.36 -18.33
N VAL A 426 -48.45 5.54 -17.32
CA VAL A 426 -49.61 4.66 -17.32
C VAL A 426 -50.89 5.33 -16.78
N ASN A 427 -50.79 6.27 -15.81
CA ASN A 427 -51.99 6.84 -15.14
C ASN A 427 -51.98 8.36 -14.99
N LYS A 428 -51.05 9.07 -15.54
CA LYS A 428 -50.84 10.54 -15.35
C LYS A 428 -50.86 10.97 -13.87
N THR A 429 -50.40 10.10 -12.98
CA THR A 429 -50.34 10.38 -11.54
C THR A 429 -48.94 10.85 -11.12
N LEU A 430 -48.85 11.75 -10.14
CA LEU A 430 -47.59 12.16 -9.57
C LEU A 430 -46.76 10.99 -9.00
N PRO A 431 -45.43 11.01 -9.11
CA PRO A 431 -44.59 10.01 -8.49
C PRO A 431 -44.85 9.91 -6.98
N LEU A 432 -44.60 8.75 -6.38
CA LEU A 432 -44.84 8.51 -4.95
C LEU A 432 -44.16 9.57 -4.07
N TRP A 433 -42.92 9.96 -4.38
CA TRP A 433 -42.18 10.98 -3.63
C TRP A 433 -42.83 12.40 -3.66
N ALA A 434 -43.73 12.66 -4.58
CA ALA A 434 -44.47 13.92 -4.72
C ALA A 434 -45.89 13.85 -4.12
N ARG A 435 -46.24 12.74 -3.45
CA ARG A 435 -47.59 12.51 -2.87
C ARG A 435 -47.53 12.38 -1.35
N PRO A 436 -47.62 13.48 -0.57
CA PRO A 436 -47.44 13.48 0.89
C PRO A 436 -48.31 12.49 1.64
N LYS A 437 -49.56 12.27 1.19
CA LYS A 437 -50.50 11.33 1.81
C LYS A 437 -49.97 9.87 1.71
N ASP A 438 -49.48 9.47 0.54
CA ASP A 438 -48.98 8.13 0.34
C ASP A 438 -47.61 7.95 1.04
N ILE A 439 -46.84 9.06 1.21
CA ILE A 439 -45.62 9.09 2.02
C ILE A 439 -45.95 8.84 3.49
N ALA A 440 -46.95 9.56 4.03
CA ALA A 440 -47.39 9.38 5.41
C ALA A 440 -47.81 7.93 5.72
N GLU A 441 -48.59 7.34 4.82
CA GLU A 441 -49.00 5.93 4.95
C GLU A 441 -47.84 4.95 4.86
N ARG A 442 -46.92 5.14 3.88
CA ARG A 442 -45.81 4.25 3.62
C ARG A 442 -44.78 4.25 4.75
N PHE A 443 -44.45 5.37 5.31
CA PHE A 443 -43.41 5.56 6.34
C PHE A 443 -43.96 5.71 7.75
N SER A 444 -45.28 5.66 7.90
CA SER A 444 -45.95 5.96 9.18
C SER A 444 -45.43 7.26 9.81
N ALA A 445 -45.19 8.27 8.96
CA ALA A 445 -44.53 9.53 9.34
C ALA A 445 -45.46 10.73 9.14
N ASN A 446 -45.32 11.71 10.00
CA ASN A 446 -46.05 12.99 9.96
C ASN A 446 -45.14 14.18 9.61
N THR A 447 -43.85 14.03 9.77
CA THR A 447 -42.85 15.06 9.52
C THR A 447 -41.85 14.66 8.45
N VAL A 448 -41.15 15.64 7.85
CA VAL A 448 -40.10 15.44 6.89
C VAL A 448 -38.90 14.73 7.53
N ALA A 449 -38.59 15.06 8.78
CA ALA A 449 -37.50 14.44 9.53
C ALA A 449 -37.73 12.94 9.77
N GLU A 450 -38.97 12.51 10.10
CA GLU A 450 -39.32 11.11 10.26
C GLU A 450 -39.15 10.30 8.95
N VAL A 451 -39.60 10.88 7.83
CA VAL A 451 -39.40 10.25 6.51
C VAL A 451 -37.91 10.16 6.18
N LEU A 452 -37.16 11.22 6.44
CA LEU A 452 -35.71 11.27 6.17
C LEU A 452 -34.98 10.23 7.00
N SER A 453 -35.30 10.11 8.30
CA SER A 453 -34.74 9.08 9.19
C SER A 453 -35.05 7.65 8.68
N SER A 454 -36.26 7.44 8.14
CA SER A 454 -36.64 6.15 7.56
C SER A 454 -35.96 5.84 6.21
N LEU A 455 -35.47 6.88 5.51
CA LEU A 455 -34.77 6.76 4.22
C LEU A 455 -33.25 6.62 4.39
N LEU A 456 -32.70 7.08 5.52
CA LEU A 456 -31.28 7.03 5.81
C LEU A 456 -30.95 5.75 6.60
N PRO A 457 -30.30 4.74 6.03
CA PRO A 457 -29.81 3.57 6.78
C PRO A 457 -28.60 3.88 7.63
N SER A 458 -28.29 5.15 7.88
CA SER A 458 -27.04 5.61 8.45
C SER A 458 -26.82 5.30 9.92
N GLU A 459 -27.86 4.88 10.65
CA GLU A 459 -27.71 4.65 12.10
C GLU A 459 -27.25 3.23 12.48
N LEU A 460 -27.30 2.26 11.55
CA LEU A 460 -26.95 0.86 11.85
C LEU A 460 -25.47 0.66 12.20
N ASN A 461 -24.59 1.53 11.71
CA ASN A 461 -23.14 1.47 11.93
C ASN A 461 -22.63 2.53 12.93
N THR A 462 -23.52 3.16 13.68
CA THR A 462 -23.15 4.09 14.75
C THR A 462 -22.71 3.31 15.99
N ILE A 463 -21.60 3.70 16.58
CA ILE A 463 -21.05 3.06 17.78
C ILE A 463 -21.90 3.44 19.01
N VAL A 464 -22.40 2.45 19.73
CA VAL A 464 -23.18 2.67 20.96
C VAL A 464 -22.43 2.30 22.23
N SER A 465 -21.41 1.41 22.14
CA SER A 465 -20.51 1.15 23.25
C SER A 465 -19.19 0.55 22.78
N ILE A 466 -18.13 0.83 23.52
CA ILE A 466 -16.79 0.26 23.35
C ILE A 466 -16.37 -0.33 24.70
N ASN A 467 -16.09 -1.64 24.71
CA ASN A 467 -15.68 -2.34 25.92
C ASN A 467 -14.29 -2.95 25.72
N VAL A 468 -13.31 -2.51 26.50
CA VAL A 468 -11.99 -3.13 26.55
C VAL A 468 -12.03 -4.33 27.47
N ARG A 469 -11.72 -5.51 26.95
CA ARG A 469 -11.74 -6.76 27.70
C ARG A 469 -10.34 -7.33 27.85
N HIS A 470 -9.91 -7.51 29.08
CA HIS A 470 -8.73 -8.28 29.46
C HIS A 470 -9.11 -9.75 29.61
N LEU A 471 -8.47 -10.61 28.85
CA LEU A 471 -8.75 -12.03 28.79
C LEU A 471 -7.79 -12.82 29.69
N ASN A 472 -8.29 -13.83 30.37
CA ASN A 472 -7.45 -14.72 31.21
C ASN A 472 -6.48 -15.60 30.38
N LYS A 473 -6.69 -15.68 29.07
CA LYS A 473 -5.81 -16.41 28.13
C LYS A 473 -5.66 -15.62 26.85
N LYS A 474 -4.43 -15.50 26.34
CA LYS A 474 -4.13 -14.89 25.06
C LYS A 474 -4.90 -15.56 23.92
N ARG A 475 -5.45 -14.76 23.01
CA ARG A 475 -6.17 -15.21 21.82
C ARG A 475 -5.42 -14.85 20.55
N LYS A 476 -5.54 -15.73 19.55
CA LYS A 476 -5.07 -15.44 18.19
C LYS A 476 -6.04 -14.49 17.52
N MET A 477 -5.51 -13.38 17.04
CA MET A 477 -6.19 -12.41 16.20
C MET A 477 -5.64 -12.55 14.78
N TYR A 478 -6.43 -12.22 13.76
CA TYR A 478 -6.17 -12.57 12.38
C TYR A 478 -6.11 -11.33 11.51
N ASP A 479 -5.23 -11.38 10.53
CA ASP A 479 -4.96 -10.37 9.55
C ASP A 479 -4.96 -10.96 8.14
N PHE A 480 -5.04 -10.12 7.11
CA PHE A 480 -5.13 -10.49 5.70
C PHE A 480 -4.45 -9.43 4.84
N THR A 481 -4.34 -9.67 3.53
CA THR A 481 -3.88 -8.69 2.55
C THR A 481 -4.88 -8.58 1.42
N VAL A 482 -5.24 -7.38 1.01
CA VAL A 482 -6.13 -7.10 -0.12
C VAL A 482 -5.35 -6.34 -1.19
N LYS A 483 -5.41 -6.79 -2.44
CA LYS A 483 -4.71 -6.15 -3.56
C LYS A 483 -5.39 -4.83 -3.91
N GLY A 484 -4.63 -3.75 -3.92
CA GLY A 484 -5.07 -2.42 -4.36
C GLY A 484 -5.54 -1.51 -3.22
N ASN A 485 -6.67 -1.79 -2.61
CA ASN A 485 -7.31 -0.86 -1.65
C ASN A 485 -6.94 -1.09 -0.18
N GLU A 486 -6.22 -2.17 0.15
CA GLU A 486 -5.83 -2.53 1.54
C GLU A 486 -6.99 -2.64 2.54
N ASN A 487 -8.22 -2.86 2.06
CA ASN A 487 -9.43 -2.95 2.88
C ASN A 487 -10.42 -3.96 2.32
N LEU A 488 -11.37 -4.41 3.13
CA LEU A 488 -12.49 -5.25 2.71
C LEU A 488 -13.73 -5.07 3.60
N PHE A 489 -14.89 -5.51 3.10
CA PHE A 489 -16.11 -5.55 3.89
C PHE A 489 -16.25 -6.89 4.63
N ILE A 490 -16.51 -6.79 5.94
CA ILE A 490 -16.86 -7.93 6.80
C ILE A 490 -18.39 -7.95 7.05
N GLU A 491 -18.93 -9.15 7.34
CA GLU A 491 -20.29 -9.29 7.85
C GLU A 491 -20.30 -8.98 9.35
N THR A 492 -21.08 -8.01 9.75
CA THR A 492 -21.32 -7.70 11.18
C THR A 492 -22.51 -8.45 11.72
N GLY A 493 -23.59 -8.60 10.93
CA GLY A 493 -24.78 -9.31 11.29
C GLY A 493 -25.67 -9.62 10.10
N LYS A 494 -26.71 -10.43 10.34
CA LYS A 494 -27.71 -10.78 9.35
C LYS A 494 -29.08 -10.76 9.96
N ASP A 495 -30.03 -10.09 9.30
CA ASP A 495 -31.43 -10.02 9.71
C ASP A 495 -32.33 -10.32 8.49
N GLY A 496 -32.93 -11.49 8.45
CA GLY A 496 -33.76 -11.94 7.34
C GLY A 496 -33.01 -11.90 6.00
N LYS A 497 -33.42 -10.99 5.11
CA LYS A 497 -32.82 -10.76 3.77
C LYS A 497 -31.68 -9.73 3.78
N TYR A 498 -31.39 -9.09 4.91
CA TYR A 498 -30.40 -8.04 5.02
C TYR A 498 -29.12 -8.58 5.67
N GLN A 499 -28.00 -8.41 4.98
CA GLN A 499 -26.67 -8.74 5.50
C GLN A 499 -25.94 -7.42 5.72
N ARG A 500 -25.70 -7.08 6.99
CA ARG A 500 -24.97 -5.84 7.37
C ARG A 500 -23.47 -6.02 7.22
N THR A 501 -22.83 -4.98 6.74
CA THR A 501 -21.40 -4.98 6.43
C THR A 501 -20.68 -3.80 7.07
N LEU A 502 -19.40 -3.97 7.34
CA LEU A 502 -18.50 -2.91 7.81
C LEU A 502 -17.16 -2.98 7.08
N LEU A 503 -16.62 -1.81 6.74
CA LEU A 503 -15.32 -1.67 6.12
C LEU A 503 -14.21 -1.77 7.16
N VAL A 504 -13.18 -2.58 6.89
CA VAL A 504 -12.01 -2.81 7.73
C VAL A 504 -10.73 -2.81 6.91
N HIS A 505 -9.62 -2.42 7.53
CA HIS A 505 -8.32 -2.24 6.88
C HIS A 505 -7.39 -3.45 7.05
N ASN A 506 -6.28 -3.47 6.27
CA ASN A 506 -5.18 -4.42 6.42
C ASN A 506 -3.82 -3.70 6.52
N SER A 507 -2.74 -4.47 6.75
CA SER A 507 -1.39 -3.95 6.94
C SER A 507 -0.63 -3.70 5.62
N ALA A 508 -0.03 -2.50 5.46
CA ALA A 508 0.78 -2.07 4.31
C ALA A 508 2.27 -2.52 4.38
N CYS A 509 2.64 -3.43 5.26
CA CYS A 509 4.05 -3.80 5.48
C CYS A 509 4.74 -4.38 4.22
N TYR A 510 4.02 -5.14 3.40
CA TYR A 510 4.57 -5.67 2.14
C TYR A 510 4.85 -4.56 1.13
N GLN A 511 3.98 -3.57 1.01
CA GLN A 511 4.20 -2.42 0.12
C GLN A 511 5.43 -1.60 0.53
N ALA A 512 5.63 -1.42 1.85
CA ALA A 512 6.85 -0.80 2.36
C ALA A 512 8.11 -1.60 1.98
N MET A 513 8.05 -2.94 2.00
CA MET A 513 9.17 -3.78 1.53
C MET A 513 9.39 -3.66 0.01
N VAL A 514 8.31 -3.60 -0.78
CA VAL A 514 8.39 -3.37 -2.24
C VAL A 514 9.10 -2.05 -2.53
N SER A 515 8.74 -0.96 -1.83
CA SER A 515 9.40 0.32 -2.04
C SER A 515 10.90 0.30 -1.70
N MET A 516 11.35 -0.60 -0.80
CA MET A 516 12.78 -0.76 -0.47
C MET A 516 13.58 -1.48 -1.56
N VAL A 517 12.93 -2.17 -2.49
CA VAL A 517 13.55 -2.78 -3.67
C VAL A 517 13.82 -1.74 -4.76
N HIS A 518 12.93 -0.75 -4.89
CA HIS A 518 12.96 0.26 -5.96
C HIS A 518 13.70 1.57 -5.59
N LEU A 519 14.55 1.54 -4.56
CA LEU A 519 15.38 2.69 -4.19
C LEU A 519 16.59 2.81 -5.14
N SER A 520 17.16 4.01 -5.27
CA SER A 520 18.41 4.24 -6.01
C SER A 520 19.54 3.32 -5.53
N TYR A 521 19.60 3.09 -4.21
CA TYR A 521 20.44 2.11 -3.54
C TYR A 521 19.52 1.15 -2.78
N PRO A 522 19.13 0.01 -3.38
CA PRO A 522 18.17 -0.90 -2.79
C PRO A 522 18.58 -1.39 -1.40
N LEU A 523 17.63 -1.48 -0.50
CA LEU A 523 17.85 -2.04 0.85
C LEU A 523 17.47 -3.52 0.90
N ILE A 524 16.57 -3.92 0.03
CA ILE A 524 16.10 -5.30 -0.12
C ILE A 524 16.37 -5.74 -1.55
N PHE A 525 17.08 -6.85 -1.69
CA PHE A 525 17.17 -7.58 -2.95
C PHE A 525 15.88 -8.39 -3.12
N GLY A 526 15.16 -8.16 -4.23
CA GLY A 526 13.95 -8.86 -4.61
C GLY A 526 14.22 -9.92 -5.67
N SER A 527 13.62 -11.10 -5.52
CA SER A 527 13.59 -12.15 -6.54
C SER A 527 12.14 -12.47 -6.91
N GLY A 528 11.82 -12.50 -8.19
CA GLY A 528 10.46 -12.56 -8.71
C GLY A 528 9.92 -11.17 -9.04
N ASN A 529 8.64 -11.08 -9.39
CA ASN A 529 8.02 -9.82 -9.81
C ASN A 529 7.69 -8.91 -8.61
N PHE A 530 8.52 -7.89 -8.37
CA PHE A 530 8.26 -6.82 -7.39
C PHE A 530 7.55 -5.61 -8.02
N GLY A 531 7.05 -5.75 -9.25
CA GLY A 531 6.37 -4.68 -9.95
C GLY A 531 7.32 -3.66 -10.57
N THR A 532 6.72 -2.65 -11.16
CA THR A 532 7.35 -1.44 -11.68
C THR A 532 6.57 -0.23 -11.13
N LEU A 533 6.89 0.97 -11.59
CA LEU A 533 6.07 2.15 -11.30
C LEU A 533 4.67 2.07 -11.96
N VAL A 534 4.56 1.31 -13.04
CA VAL A 534 3.31 1.12 -13.80
C VAL A 534 2.60 -0.16 -13.34
N ASP A 535 3.35 -1.25 -13.14
CA ASP A 535 2.80 -2.56 -12.80
C ASP A 535 2.90 -2.85 -11.31
N PRO A 536 1.84 -3.36 -10.69
CA PRO A 536 1.88 -3.73 -9.27
C PRO A 536 2.75 -4.97 -9.03
N ALA A 537 3.39 -5.03 -7.86
CA ALA A 537 4.13 -6.20 -7.43
C ALA A 537 3.23 -7.45 -7.35
N ALA A 538 3.80 -8.60 -7.68
CA ALA A 538 3.17 -9.89 -7.42
C ALA A 538 2.94 -10.10 -5.92
N ALA A 539 1.97 -10.93 -5.55
CA ALA A 539 1.70 -11.21 -4.14
C ALA A 539 2.94 -11.80 -3.42
N GLN A 540 3.14 -11.40 -2.16
CA GLN A 540 4.33 -11.72 -1.33
C GLN A 540 4.68 -13.21 -1.22
N ARG A 541 3.76 -14.12 -1.56
CA ARG A 541 4.01 -15.57 -1.59
C ARG A 541 4.74 -16.05 -2.84
N TYR A 542 4.72 -15.24 -3.92
CA TYR A 542 5.42 -15.55 -5.17
C TYR A 542 6.82 -14.93 -5.23
N THR A 543 7.05 -13.85 -4.48
CA THR A 543 8.33 -13.16 -4.41
C THR A 543 9.21 -13.69 -3.28
N GLU A 544 10.50 -13.50 -3.41
CA GLU A 544 11.52 -13.83 -2.40
C GLU A 544 12.39 -12.61 -2.12
N ALA A 545 12.88 -12.49 -0.89
CA ALA A 545 13.63 -11.32 -0.47
C ALA A 545 14.79 -11.68 0.47
N ARG A 546 15.83 -10.85 0.45
CA ARG A 546 16.94 -10.75 1.41
C ARG A 546 17.42 -9.31 1.49
N LEU A 547 18.32 -9.01 2.39
CA LEU A 547 19.03 -7.73 2.35
C LEU A 547 19.82 -7.60 1.06
N ASP A 548 19.85 -6.41 0.50
CA ASP A 548 20.78 -6.06 -0.57
C ASP A 548 22.20 -5.90 -0.03
N GLN A 549 23.21 -5.96 -0.94
CA GLN A 549 24.60 -5.76 -0.57
C GLN A 549 24.83 -4.38 0.04
N TYR A 550 24.19 -3.34 -0.52
CA TYR A 550 24.25 -1.99 0.03
C TYR A 550 23.77 -1.93 1.48
N ALA A 551 22.64 -2.60 1.79
CA ALA A 551 22.14 -2.61 3.16
C ALA A 551 23.08 -3.35 4.13
N ASP A 552 23.68 -4.47 3.72
CA ASP A 552 24.65 -5.21 4.54
C ASP A 552 25.91 -4.37 4.83
N ASP A 553 26.42 -3.65 3.82
CA ASP A 553 27.65 -2.88 3.95
C ASP A 553 27.43 -1.58 4.75
N VAL A 554 26.28 -0.91 4.54
CA VAL A 554 26.00 0.40 5.14
C VAL A 554 25.40 0.29 6.54
N PHE A 555 24.52 -0.67 6.83
CA PHE A 555 23.78 -0.74 8.09
C PHE A 555 24.15 -1.91 9.00
N PHE A 556 24.63 -3.01 8.41
CA PHE A 556 24.88 -4.27 9.15
C PHE A 556 26.35 -4.67 9.14
N HIS A 557 27.24 -3.70 8.95
CA HIS A 557 28.68 -3.96 8.99
C HIS A 557 29.08 -4.51 10.36
N PRO A 558 29.89 -5.60 10.44
CA PRO A 558 30.20 -6.32 11.67
C PRO A 558 30.78 -5.47 12.81
N ASP A 559 31.55 -4.42 12.47
CA ASP A 559 32.22 -3.57 13.45
C ASP A 559 31.24 -2.59 14.13
N TYR A 560 30.07 -2.31 13.51
CA TYR A 560 29.14 -1.29 13.99
C TYR A 560 27.82 -1.86 14.51
N ILE A 561 27.40 -3.03 14.02
CA ILE A 561 26.12 -3.64 14.44
C ILE A 561 26.07 -3.92 15.96
N ASN A 562 27.19 -4.29 16.56
CA ASN A 562 27.28 -4.58 17.98
C ASN A 562 27.18 -3.35 18.91
N VAL A 563 27.22 -2.16 18.36
CA VAL A 563 27.08 -0.89 19.08
C VAL A 563 25.76 -0.16 18.73
N THR A 564 24.85 -0.87 18.07
CA THR A 564 23.50 -0.36 17.76
C THR A 564 22.70 -0.20 19.05
N ASP A 565 22.15 0.98 19.26
CA ASP A 565 21.26 1.24 20.38
C ASP A 565 19.91 0.59 20.11
N THR A 566 19.45 -0.24 21.07
CA THR A 566 18.19 -0.97 20.97
C THR A 566 17.24 -0.61 22.08
N THR A 567 15.98 -0.84 21.84
CA THR A 567 14.89 -0.77 22.82
C THR A 567 14.05 -2.05 22.74
N GLY A 568 13.19 -2.28 23.73
CA GLY A 568 12.20 -3.35 23.61
C GLY A 568 11.25 -3.10 22.45
N ASN A 569 10.82 -4.17 21.80
CA ASN A 569 9.72 -4.12 20.84
C ASN A 569 8.39 -3.85 21.60
N PHE A 570 7.28 -3.79 20.87
CA PHE A 570 5.96 -3.45 21.44
C PHE A 570 5.46 -4.34 22.59
N ASP A 571 5.95 -5.57 22.73
CA ASP A 571 5.61 -6.50 23.82
C ASP A 571 6.80 -6.86 24.72
N ASN A 572 7.93 -6.19 24.59
CA ASN A 572 9.18 -6.39 25.30
C ASN A 572 9.76 -7.82 25.20
N THR A 573 9.38 -8.59 24.17
CA THR A 573 9.90 -9.95 23.96
C THR A 573 11.16 -9.99 23.11
N GLU A 574 11.38 -8.98 22.27
CA GLU A 574 12.52 -8.86 21.37
C GLU A 574 13.15 -7.45 21.45
N GLN A 575 14.32 -7.29 20.90
CA GLN A 575 14.99 -5.98 20.80
C GLN A 575 14.89 -5.43 19.36
N GLU A 576 14.51 -4.17 19.23
CA GLU A 576 14.53 -3.47 17.94
C GLU A 576 15.47 -2.26 17.99
N PRO A 577 16.11 -1.88 16.86
CA PRO A 577 17.01 -0.73 16.83
C PRO A 577 16.23 0.58 16.90
N ILE A 578 16.72 1.52 17.69
CA ILE A 578 16.22 2.90 17.72
C ILE A 578 16.49 3.56 16.37
N ILE A 579 17.71 3.40 15.88
CA ILE A 579 18.15 3.68 14.51
C ILE A 579 19.12 2.59 14.06
N LEU A 580 19.26 2.38 12.76
CA LEU A 580 20.36 1.58 12.21
C LEU A 580 21.61 2.46 12.06
N ASN A 581 22.78 1.87 12.32
CA ASN A 581 24.05 2.59 12.26
C ASN A 581 24.47 2.80 10.80
N ALA A 582 24.02 3.89 10.18
CA ALA A 582 24.34 4.20 8.79
C ALA A 582 25.78 4.71 8.63
N LEU A 583 26.53 4.09 7.74
CA LEU A 583 27.90 4.46 7.40
C LEU A 583 27.98 5.49 6.26
N LEU A 584 26.91 5.61 5.48
CA LEU A 584 26.70 6.59 4.41
C LEU A 584 25.46 7.46 4.71
N PRO A 585 25.38 8.69 4.20
CA PRO A 585 24.20 9.55 4.33
C PRO A 585 23.01 9.04 3.47
N ASN A 586 22.46 7.89 3.88
CA ASN A 586 21.43 7.16 3.13
C ASN A 586 20.21 8.03 2.79
N LEU A 587 19.83 8.98 3.65
CA LEU A 587 18.73 9.90 3.40
C LEU A 587 18.91 10.73 2.13
N LEU A 588 20.12 11.16 1.82
CA LEU A 588 20.40 11.92 0.59
C LEU A 588 20.62 11.01 -0.62
N LEU A 589 21.09 9.77 -0.41
CA LEU A 589 21.31 8.83 -1.50
C LEU A 589 20.01 8.23 -2.03
N ASN A 590 19.04 7.93 -1.14
CA ASN A 590 17.78 7.30 -1.47
C ASN A 590 16.56 8.24 -1.43
N GLY A 591 16.77 9.48 -0.99
CA GLY A 591 15.69 10.42 -0.80
C GLY A 591 14.65 9.94 0.24
N ALA A 592 13.58 10.68 0.38
CA ALA A 592 12.42 10.25 1.17
C ALA A 592 11.15 11.00 0.76
N PHE A 593 10.04 10.29 0.70
CA PHE A 593 8.72 10.87 0.50
C PHE A 593 7.75 10.36 1.57
N GLY A 594 7.02 11.24 2.23
CA GLY A 594 6.04 10.88 3.25
C GLY A 594 5.04 11.99 3.49
N ILE A 595 3.77 11.63 3.64
CA ILE A 595 2.68 12.55 3.96
C ILE A 595 2.06 12.10 5.27
N ALA A 596 1.78 13.04 6.15
CA ALA A 596 1.08 12.84 7.40
C ALA A 596 0.17 14.03 7.70
N THR A 597 -0.75 13.86 8.66
CA THR A 597 -1.56 14.97 9.15
C THR A 597 -0.67 16.04 9.77
N GLY A 598 -0.70 17.23 9.19
CA GLY A 598 0.06 18.38 9.67
C GLY A 598 1.47 18.55 9.11
N GLY A 599 1.97 17.63 8.24
CA GLY A 599 3.29 17.76 7.63
C GLY A 599 3.59 16.77 6.52
N ARG A 600 4.63 17.06 5.75
CA ARG A 600 5.13 16.15 4.71
C ARG A 600 6.65 16.19 4.69
N CYS A 601 7.25 15.14 4.14
CA CYS A 601 8.65 15.04 3.77
C CYS A 601 8.70 14.80 2.25
N ALA A 602 9.54 15.53 1.54
CA ALA A 602 9.83 15.32 0.12
C ALA A 602 11.30 15.73 -0.11
N ILE A 603 12.20 14.76 0.03
CA ILE A 603 13.64 14.92 -0.12
C ILE A 603 14.03 14.13 -1.36
N PRO A 604 14.62 14.74 -2.39
CA PRO A 604 15.09 14.05 -3.60
C PRO A 604 16.32 13.18 -3.31
N CYS A 605 16.65 12.29 -4.23
CA CYS A 605 17.95 11.62 -4.28
C CYS A 605 19.03 12.58 -4.78
N PHE A 606 20.28 12.28 -4.46
CA PHE A 606 21.45 13.01 -4.96
C PHE A 606 22.54 12.01 -5.37
N GLU A 607 23.36 12.39 -6.34
CA GLU A 607 24.49 11.59 -6.77
C GLU A 607 25.48 11.33 -5.63
N LYS A 608 25.92 10.08 -5.51
CA LYS A 608 26.81 9.61 -4.43
C LYS A 608 28.10 10.42 -4.34
N GLU A 609 28.73 10.77 -5.46
CA GLU A 609 30.00 11.49 -5.50
C GLU A 609 29.90 12.87 -4.84
N GLY A 610 28.83 13.62 -5.15
CA GLY A 610 28.56 14.92 -4.55
C GLY A 610 28.31 14.82 -3.05
N VAL A 611 27.45 13.87 -2.65
CA VAL A 611 27.12 13.62 -1.24
C VAL A 611 28.38 13.24 -0.44
N ILE A 612 29.21 12.33 -0.96
CA ILE A 612 30.47 11.91 -0.29
C ILE A 612 31.45 13.05 -0.20
N THR A 613 31.57 13.89 -1.25
CA THR A 613 32.48 15.08 -1.25
C THR A 613 32.12 16.02 -0.12
N LEU A 614 30.85 16.36 0.04
CA LEU A 614 30.42 17.28 1.11
C LEU A 614 30.49 16.63 2.49
N THR A 615 30.20 15.33 2.57
CA THR A 615 30.35 14.57 3.82
C THR A 615 31.79 14.56 4.30
N LYS A 616 32.79 14.32 3.44
CA LYS A 616 34.21 14.40 3.77
C LYS A 616 34.58 15.77 4.26
N LYS A 617 34.08 16.82 3.59
CA LYS A 617 34.30 18.22 4.02
C LYS A 617 33.80 18.46 5.44
N ALA A 618 32.59 17.97 5.75
CA ALA A 618 31.99 18.11 7.09
C ALA A 618 32.74 17.28 8.16
N ILE A 619 33.16 16.04 7.85
CA ILE A 619 33.97 15.19 8.73
C ILE A 619 35.34 15.84 9.07
N GLN A 620 35.93 16.58 8.13
CA GLN A 620 37.12 17.36 8.36
C GLN A 620 36.90 18.62 9.24
N GLY A 621 35.71 18.84 9.75
CA GLY A 621 35.34 20.02 10.55
C GLY A 621 35.16 21.29 9.73
N LYS A 622 35.15 21.22 8.41
CA LYS A 622 34.94 22.35 7.52
C LYS A 622 33.45 22.59 7.31
N ALA A 623 33.01 23.84 7.40
CA ALA A 623 31.61 24.18 7.17
C ALA A 623 31.20 23.89 5.71
N VAL A 624 30.11 23.17 5.53
CA VAL A 624 29.42 23.03 4.23
C VAL A 624 28.50 24.23 4.06
N THR A 625 28.63 24.94 2.94
CA THR A 625 27.83 26.13 2.63
C THR A 625 26.81 25.82 1.56
N VAL A 626 25.75 26.64 1.41
CA VAL A 626 24.76 26.52 0.32
C VAL A 626 25.42 26.56 -1.05
N LYS A 627 26.49 27.37 -1.21
CA LYS A 627 27.27 27.42 -2.45
C LYS A 627 27.94 26.06 -2.76
N ASP A 628 28.43 25.36 -1.73
CA ASP A 628 28.97 24.01 -1.92
C ASP A 628 27.86 23.03 -2.34
N CYS A 629 26.68 23.15 -1.73
CA CYS A 629 25.52 22.32 -2.09
C CYS A 629 25.11 22.53 -3.54
N LEU A 630 24.96 23.78 -3.98
CA LEU A 630 24.64 24.10 -5.39
C LEU A 630 25.71 23.61 -6.38
N LYS A 631 26.95 23.51 -5.95
CA LYS A 631 28.04 23.02 -6.81
C LYS A 631 28.09 21.50 -6.93
N HIS A 632 27.72 20.77 -5.87
CA HIS A 632 27.97 19.33 -5.78
C HIS A 632 26.71 18.46 -5.66
N LEU A 633 25.53 19.05 -5.39
CA LEU A 633 24.28 18.31 -5.23
C LEU A 633 23.31 18.73 -6.35
N VAL A 634 23.11 17.83 -7.29
CA VAL A 634 22.02 17.93 -8.27
C VAL A 634 20.96 16.94 -7.85
N PRO A 635 19.69 17.38 -7.64
CA PRO A 635 18.61 16.46 -7.34
C PRO A 635 18.39 15.49 -8.49
N THR A 636 18.21 14.19 -8.16
CA THR A 636 17.93 13.12 -9.11
C THR A 636 16.75 12.29 -8.60
N SER A 637 16.12 11.52 -9.49
CA SER A 637 15.14 10.50 -9.12
C SER A 637 15.77 9.10 -9.07
N ALA A 638 15.10 8.16 -8.41
CA ALA A 638 15.50 6.75 -8.43
C ALA A 638 15.45 6.14 -9.84
N GLU A 639 14.62 6.71 -10.71
CA GLU A 639 14.44 6.29 -12.11
C GLU A 639 15.31 7.05 -13.11
N GLY A 640 16.17 7.96 -12.63
CA GLY A 640 17.18 8.63 -13.44
C GLY A 640 16.80 10.03 -13.93
N ALA A 641 15.62 10.60 -13.59
CA ALA A 641 15.32 11.99 -13.93
C ALA A 641 16.23 12.94 -13.18
N SER A 642 16.59 14.05 -13.81
CA SER A 642 17.44 15.11 -13.26
C SER A 642 16.64 16.40 -13.05
N ALA A 643 17.11 17.22 -12.10
CA ALA A 643 16.57 18.55 -11.89
C ALA A 643 17.03 19.48 -13.02
N TRP A 644 16.10 20.28 -13.57
CA TRP A 644 16.43 21.37 -14.47
C TRP A 644 17.01 22.53 -13.66
N LEU A 645 18.24 22.96 -13.98
CA LEU A 645 18.98 23.99 -13.26
C LEU A 645 19.60 25.01 -14.22
N GLU A 646 18.97 25.28 -15.34
CA GLU A 646 19.44 26.25 -16.31
C GLU A 646 18.82 27.62 -16.10
N ASP A 647 17.60 27.69 -15.57
CA ASP A 647 16.87 28.93 -15.33
C ASP A 647 17.19 29.51 -13.93
N GLU A 648 17.26 30.84 -13.83
CA GLU A 648 17.56 31.55 -12.57
C GLU A 648 16.51 31.25 -11.49
N ASP A 649 15.24 31.13 -11.86
CA ASP A 649 14.12 30.83 -10.95
C ASP A 649 14.23 29.42 -10.37
N ASP A 650 14.64 28.44 -11.15
CA ASP A 650 14.78 27.03 -10.69
C ASP A 650 16.02 26.87 -9.80
N ILE A 651 17.13 27.57 -10.13
CA ILE A 651 18.30 27.64 -9.28
C ILE A 651 17.97 28.29 -7.93
N GLU A 652 17.19 29.38 -7.91
CA GLU A 652 16.78 30.04 -6.66
C GLU A 652 15.83 29.15 -5.83
N ASN A 653 14.93 28.41 -6.46
CA ASN A 653 14.04 27.45 -5.80
C ASN A 653 14.81 26.33 -5.10
N ILE A 654 15.82 25.76 -5.75
CA ILE A 654 16.70 24.74 -5.17
C ILE A 654 17.58 25.37 -4.07
N LYS A 655 18.09 26.57 -4.27
CA LYS A 655 18.84 27.30 -3.26
C LYS A 655 18.00 27.52 -2.01
N ASN A 656 16.73 27.94 -2.14
CA ASN A 656 15.81 28.07 -1.04
C ASN A 656 15.64 26.75 -0.28
N PHE A 657 15.51 25.62 -0.99
CA PHE A 657 15.46 24.30 -0.36
C PHE A 657 16.73 24.01 0.45
N TYR A 658 17.93 24.34 -0.06
CA TYR A 658 19.17 24.13 0.69
C TYR A 658 19.32 25.07 1.89
N GLU A 659 18.83 26.31 1.78
CA GLU A 659 18.93 27.33 2.84
C GLU A 659 17.88 27.16 3.94
N THR A 660 16.67 26.77 3.60
CA THR A 660 15.52 26.78 4.53
C THR A 660 14.93 25.40 4.79
N GLY A 661 15.28 24.41 4.00
CA GLY A 661 14.65 23.11 3.98
C GLY A 661 13.31 23.06 3.22
N ILE A 662 12.89 24.16 2.58
CA ILE A 662 11.63 24.26 1.82
C ILE A 662 11.93 24.92 0.47
N GLY A 663 11.44 24.31 -0.62
CA GLY A 663 11.63 24.82 -1.98
C GLY A 663 10.86 24.03 -3.00
N SER A 664 11.32 24.06 -4.24
CA SER A 664 10.78 23.23 -5.32
C SER A 664 11.89 22.83 -6.29
N VAL A 665 11.59 21.82 -7.09
CA VAL A 665 12.44 21.37 -8.19
C VAL A 665 11.59 21.18 -9.43
N TYR A 666 12.12 21.61 -10.58
CA TYR A 666 11.57 21.27 -11.88
C TYR A 666 12.30 20.04 -12.41
N TRP A 667 11.55 18.97 -12.67
CA TRP A 667 12.06 17.70 -13.13
C TRP A 667 11.96 17.58 -14.62
N VAL A 668 13.02 17.11 -15.27
CA VAL A 668 13.05 16.74 -16.68
C VAL A 668 13.41 15.26 -16.82
N PRO A 669 12.76 14.53 -17.77
CA PRO A 669 13.14 13.16 -18.07
C PRO A 669 14.48 13.13 -18.80
N GLU A 670 15.11 11.97 -18.85
CA GLU A 670 16.18 11.72 -19.80
C GLU A 670 15.58 11.16 -21.10
N TYR A 671 16.16 11.52 -22.25
CA TYR A 671 15.71 11.01 -23.53
C TYR A 671 16.81 10.91 -24.58
N GLU A 672 16.60 10.02 -25.53
CA GLU A 672 17.40 9.89 -26.77
C GLU A 672 16.52 10.21 -27.97
N MET A 673 16.91 11.20 -28.77
CA MET A 673 16.15 11.64 -29.94
C MET A 673 16.85 11.21 -31.23
N ASP A 674 16.11 10.59 -32.14
CA ASP A 674 16.56 10.28 -33.52
C ASP A 674 15.63 10.96 -34.55
N VAL A 675 15.98 12.20 -34.91
CA VAL A 675 15.21 13.02 -35.86
C VAL A 675 15.11 12.33 -37.23
N ALA A 676 16.12 11.52 -37.62
CA ALA A 676 16.11 10.84 -38.93
C ALA A 676 15.08 9.69 -38.96
N LYS A 677 14.90 9.00 -37.84
CA LYS A 677 13.89 7.96 -37.67
C LYS A 677 12.54 8.52 -37.20
N LYS A 678 12.47 9.79 -36.86
CA LYS A 678 11.30 10.46 -36.26
C LYS A 678 10.87 9.79 -34.96
N SER A 679 11.82 9.46 -34.09
CA SER A 679 11.56 8.78 -32.83
C SER A 679 12.28 9.44 -31.67
N ILE A 680 11.65 9.38 -30.50
CA ILE A 680 12.23 9.73 -29.21
C ILE A 680 12.03 8.57 -28.23
N THR A 681 13.10 8.21 -27.54
CA THR A 681 13.04 7.25 -26.45
C THR A 681 13.20 7.99 -25.13
N VAL A 682 12.16 7.98 -24.31
CA VAL A 682 12.14 8.65 -23.01
C VAL A 682 12.41 7.62 -21.93
N PHE A 683 13.30 7.96 -21.01
CA PHE A 683 13.67 7.18 -19.82
C PHE A 683 14.00 8.14 -18.67
N GLY A 684 14.24 7.63 -17.45
CA GLY A 684 14.52 8.51 -16.32
C GLY A 684 13.32 9.38 -15.95
N PHE A 685 12.27 8.80 -15.40
CA PHE A 685 11.03 9.52 -15.11
C PHE A 685 11.05 10.24 -13.76
N PRO A 686 10.49 11.46 -13.66
CA PRO A 686 10.30 12.16 -12.39
C PRO A 686 9.45 11.32 -11.40
N PRO A 687 9.70 11.40 -10.08
CA PRO A 687 9.01 10.57 -9.08
C PRO A 687 7.48 10.73 -9.07
N ILE A 688 6.96 11.92 -9.39
CA ILE A 688 5.51 12.18 -9.45
C ILE A 688 4.93 11.68 -10.77
N VAL A 689 5.65 11.88 -11.89
CA VAL A 689 5.21 11.40 -13.20
C VAL A 689 5.14 9.89 -13.24
N ALA A 690 6.06 9.23 -12.56
CA ALA A 690 6.06 7.79 -12.41
C ALA A 690 4.73 7.23 -11.84
N GLN A 691 4.10 7.95 -10.90
CA GLN A 691 2.78 7.58 -10.36
C GLN A 691 1.62 7.82 -11.34
N GLY A 692 1.80 8.71 -12.31
CA GLY A 692 0.82 9.08 -13.33
C GLY A 692 1.18 8.62 -14.74
N LEU A 693 2.28 7.87 -14.92
CA LEU A 693 2.86 7.50 -16.20
C LEU A 693 1.84 6.86 -17.15
N GLU A 694 1.01 5.95 -16.64
CA GLU A 694 -0.05 5.30 -17.41
C GLU A 694 -1.03 6.34 -18.02
N SER A 695 -1.39 7.38 -17.27
CA SER A 695 -2.30 8.42 -17.77
C SER A 695 -1.63 9.32 -18.83
N THR A 696 -0.34 9.61 -18.68
CA THR A 696 0.44 10.37 -19.67
C THR A 696 0.61 9.57 -20.96
N LEU A 697 0.95 8.28 -20.88
CA LEU A 697 1.03 7.38 -22.02
C LEU A 697 -0.31 7.28 -22.77
N LYS A 698 -1.44 7.18 -22.03
CA LYS A 698 -2.79 7.20 -22.60
C LYS A 698 -3.09 8.52 -23.33
N LYS A 699 -2.70 9.66 -22.75
CA LYS A 699 -2.85 10.97 -23.37
C LYS A 699 -2.06 11.04 -24.69
N LEU A 700 -0.78 10.65 -24.67
CA LEU A 700 0.08 10.65 -25.85
C LEU A 700 -0.41 9.69 -26.95
N ALA A 701 -0.99 8.56 -26.57
CA ALA A 701 -1.59 7.62 -27.52
C ALA A 701 -2.78 8.21 -28.30
N THR A 702 -3.38 9.31 -27.82
CA THR A 702 -4.45 10.03 -28.54
C THR A 702 -3.93 11.10 -29.51
N TRP A 703 -2.63 11.38 -29.53
CA TRP A 703 -2.07 12.37 -30.44
C TRP A 703 -2.05 11.87 -31.90
N GLU A 704 -2.61 12.66 -32.78
CA GLU A 704 -2.77 12.24 -34.19
C GLU A 704 -1.45 12.02 -34.92
N ASP A 705 -0.36 12.65 -34.50
CA ASP A 705 0.95 12.56 -35.13
C ASP A 705 1.83 11.41 -34.62
N ILE A 706 1.45 10.74 -33.56
CA ILE A 706 2.14 9.54 -33.06
C ILE A 706 1.68 8.31 -33.85
N ALA A 707 2.66 7.56 -34.38
CA ALA A 707 2.41 6.32 -35.11
C ALA A 707 2.42 5.10 -34.22
N SER A 708 3.37 5.03 -33.27
CA SER A 708 3.49 3.93 -32.29
C SER A 708 4.11 4.41 -30.98
N ILE A 709 3.74 3.77 -29.91
CA ILE A 709 4.40 3.82 -28.60
C ILE A 709 4.84 2.40 -28.30
N GLU A 710 6.14 2.20 -28.11
CA GLU A 710 6.74 0.90 -27.83
C GLU A 710 7.31 0.91 -26.41
N ASP A 711 7.02 -0.14 -25.66
CA ASP A 711 7.58 -0.34 -24.33
C ASP A 711 8.86 -1.18 -24.49
N ASP A 712 10.01 -0.49 -24.35
CA ASP A 712 11.35 -1.06 -24.43
C ASP A 712 11.97 -1.23 -23.03
N SER A 713 11.15 -1.21 -21.99
CA SER A 713 11.59 -1.36 -20.60
C SER A 713 12.32 -2.68 -20.40
N ASP A 714 13.39 -2.66 -19.61
CA ASP A 714 14.25 -3.81 -19.31
C ASP A 714 14.48 -3.92 -17.80
N ILE A 715 15.17 -4.93 -17.36
CA ILE A 715 15.53 -5.17 -15.97
C ILE A 715 17.07 -5.07 -15.87
N ASP A 716 17.54 -4.23 -14.93
CA ASP A 716 18.97 -4.09 -14.69
C ASP A 716 19.59 -5.35 -14.04
N GLU A 717 20.92 -5.38 -13.92
CA GLU A 717 21.67 -6.48 -13.33
C GLU A 717 21.32 -6.77 -11.86
N HIS A 718 20.66 -5.83 -11.20
CA HIS A 718 20.17 -5.94 -9.82
C HIS A 718 18.71 -6.41 -9.74
N GLY A 719 18.04 -6.59 -10.91
CA GLY A 719 16.62 -6.98 -10.98
C GLY A 719 15.64 -5.82 -10.89
N ASN A 720 16.11 -4.56 -10.97
CA ASN A 720 15.25 -3.39 -10.95
C ASN A 720 14.75 -3.06 -12.36
N PRO A 721 13.47 -2.74 -12.54
CA PRO A 721 12.94 -2.33 -13.84
C PRO A 721 13.48 -0.96 -14.23
N LYS A 722 14.00 -0.88 -15.46
CA LYS A 722 14.35 0.38 -16.13
C LYS A 722 13.29 0.69 -17.15
N LEU A 723 12.43 1.64 -16.83
CA LEU A 723 11.37 2.06 -17.72
C LEU A 723 11.95 2.82 -18.92
N ARG A 724 11.50 2.43 -20.12
CA ARG A 724 11.95 3.00 -21.38
C ARG A 724 10.84 2.92 -22.42
N TYR A 725 10.40 4.05 -22.94
CA TYR A 725 9.32 4.12 -23.92
C TYR A 725 9.79 4.83 -25.17
N THR A 726 9.63 4.18 -26.33
CA THR A 726 9.97 4.75 -27.63
C THR A 726 8.71 5.19 -28.35
N PHE A 727 8.66 6.49 -28.68
CA PHE A 727 7.59 7.14 -29.44
C PHE A 727 8.05 7.37 -30.86
N THR A 728 7.28 6.93 -31.82
CA THR A 728 7.57 7.14 -33.25
C THR A 728 6.47 7.98 -33.89
N LEU A 729 6.86 9.05 -34.61
CA LEU A 729 5.93 9.91 -35.31
C LEU A 729 5.53 9.29 -36.66
N LYS A 730 4.34 9.69 -37.16
CA LYS A 730 3.85 9.31 -38.49
C LYS A 730 4.76 9.84 -39.59
N LYS A 731 4.83 9.10 -40.68
CA LYS A 731 5.60 9.52 -41.91
C LYS A 731 5.09 10.83 -42.49
N SER A 732 3.81 11.17 -42.26
CA SER A 732 3.14 12.41 -42.71
C SER A 732 3.69 13.68 -42.05
N VAL A 733 4.28 13.61 -40.86
CA VAL A 733 4.87 14.78 -40.20
C VAL A 733 5.97 15.38 -41.07
N ALA A 734 5.93 16.68 -41.31
CA ALA A 734 6.91 17.36 -42.13
C ALA A 734 8.30 17.32 -41.44
N LYS A 735 9.37 17.23 -42.24
CA LYS A 735 10.72 17.06 -41.68
C LYS A 735 11.19 18.26 -40.85
N ALA A 736 10.65 19.45 -41.13
CA ALA A 736 10.98 20.66 -40.36
C ALA A 736 10.37 20.67 -38.94
N ASP A 737 9.27 19.97 -38.77
CA ASP A 737 8.47 20.00 -37.53
C ASP A 737 8.78 18.80 -36.61
N VAL A 738 9.62 17.84 -37.07
CA VAL A 738 9.89 16.59 -36.33
C VAL A 738 10.53 16.85 -34.96
N GLU A 739 11.51 17.75 -34.91
CA GLU A 739 12.25 18.04 -33.69
C GLU A 739 11.32 18.67 -32.63
N GLU A 740 10.50 19.67 -33.02
CA GLU A 740 9.50 20.30 -32.19
C GLU A 740 8.48 19.30 -31.62
N TYR A 741 7.92 18.42 -32.47
CA TYR A 741 7.00 17.37 -31.99
C TYR A 741 7.64 16.35 -31.04
N LEU A 742 8.92 16.03 -31.22
CA LEU A 742 9.62 15.09 -30.30
C LEU A 742 9.94 15.78 -28.97
N GLU A 743 10.25 17.07 -28.97
CA GLU A 743 10.41 17.88 -27.76
C GLU A 743 9.09 18.01 -26.99
N ASP A 744 7.97 18.24 -27.69
CA ASP A 744 6.63 18.27 -27.09
C ASP A 744 6.28 16.95 -26.37
N ILE A 745 6.70 15.79 -26.93
CA ILE A 745 6.52 14.49 -26.28
C ILE A 745 7.33 14.43 -24.98
N SER A 746 8.58 14.91 -24.97
CA SER A 746 9.41 14.96 -23.77
C SER A 746 8.80 15.85 -22.69
N ALA A 747 8.29 17.00 -23.08
CA ALA A 747 7.68 17.98 -22.17
C ALA A 747 6.46 17.43 -21.41
N GLU A 748 5.75 16.44 -21.95
CA GLU A 748 4.63 15.79 -21.25
C GLU A 748 5.07 15.00 -20.00
N PHE A 749 6.36 14.73 -19.86
CA PHE A 749 6.94 14.05 -18.71
C PHE A 749 7.64 15.00 -17.74
N GLU A 750 7.69 16.28 -18.03
CA GLU A 750 8.24 17.30 -17.15
C GLU A 750 7.24 17.68 -16.06
N THR A 751 7.75 18.02 -14.87
CA THR A 751 6.88 18.40 -13.76
C THR A 751 7.61 19.16 -12.66
N SER A 752 6.88 20.05 -11.98
CA SER A 752 7.37 20.72 -10.78
C SER A 752 6.97 19.97 -9.50
N GLN A 753 7.89 19.82 -8.58
CA GLN A 753 7.67 19.19 -7.28
C GLN A 753 8.12 20.11 -6.13
N SER A 754 7.21 20.34 -5.19
CA SER A 754 7.60 21.02 -3.95
C SER A 754 8.42 20.11 -3.04
N LEU A 755 9.53 20.60 -2.52
CA LEU A 755 10.45 19.90 -1.63
C LEU A 755 10.30 20.36 -0.17
N VAL A 756 10.44 19.42 0.77
CA VAL A 756 10.46 19.70 2.21
C VAL A 756 11.45 18.75 2.88
N PHE A 757 12.51 19.30 3.46
CA PHE A 757 13.54 18.55 4.17
C PHE A 757 13.12 18.28 5.62
N ALA A 758 12.02 17.57 5.78
CA ALA A 758 11.51 17.19 7.08
C ALA A 758 12.13 15.86 7.55
N THR A 759 12.61 15.83 8.77
CA THR A 759 13.25 14.67 9.39
C THR A 759 12.84 14.51 10.84
N THR A 760 13.18 13.35 11.41
CA THR A 760 13.08 13.11 12.86
C THR A 760 14.48 12.85 13.46
N THR A 761 14.59 13.10 14.76
CA THR A 761 15.70 12.63 15.59
C THR A 761 15.16 11.73 16.68
N ARG A 762 15.55 10.45 16.65
CA ARG A 762 15.10 9.46 17.62
C ARG A 762 16.10 9.34 18.78
N SER A 763 15.53 9.19 19.96
CA SER A 763 16.30 8.98 21.20
C SER A 763 15.69 7.89 22.06
N LYS A 764 16.50 7.31 22.92
CA LYS A 764 16.07 6.39 23.95
C LYS A 764 15.57 7.20 25.14
N VAL A 765 14.32 6.97 25.52
CA VAL A 765 13.73 7.55 26.73
C VAL A 765 13.20 6.43 27.63
N VAL A 766 12.99 6.75 28.90
CA VAL A 766 12.35 5.83 29.85
C VAL A 766 10.96 6.38 30.09
N ASP A 767 9.93 5.55 29.87
CA ASP A 767 8.55 5.95 30.10
C ASP A 767 8.19 6.00 31.59
N GLU A 768 6.96 6.37 31.92
CA GLU A 768 6.46 6.47 33.30
C GLU A 768 6.43 5.11 34.01
N GLU A 769 6.40 4.00 33.26
CA GLU A 769 6.41 2.64 33.78
C GLU A 769 7.85 2.09 33.96
N GLY A 770 8.87 2.87 33.58
CA GLY A 770 10.28 2.48 33.66
C GLY A 770 10.75 1.64 32.47
N ALA A 771 9.93 1.47 31.41
CA ALA A 771 10.33 0.77 30.21
C ALA A 771 11.14 1.70 29.29
N SER A 772 12.07 1.10 28.55
CA SER A 772 12.86 1.82 27.56
C SER A 772 12.11 1.89 26.24
N VAL A 773 11.78 3.08 25.78
CA VAL A 773 11.04 3.36 24.54
C VAL A 773 11.81 4.30 23.62
N SER A 774 11.47 4.27 22.34
CA SER A 774 12.01 5.22 21.35
C SER A 774 11.06 6.41 21.22
N ASP A 775 11.54 7.60 21.55
CA ASP A 775 10.85 8.86 21.25
C ASP A 775 11.48 9.54 20.03
N ALA A 776 10.71 10.38 19.33
CA ALA A 776 11.14 11.06 18.12
C ALA A 776 10.74 12.54 18.16
N THR A 777 11.63 13.40 17.72
CA THR A 777 11.39 14.83 17.58
C THR A 777 11.42 15.20 16.10
N PHE A 778 10.36 15.81 15.62
CA PHE A 778 10.24 16.33 14.25
C PHE A 778 11.01 17.64 14.09
N GLN A 779 11.67 17.82 12.94
CA GLN A 779 12.35 19.05 12.56
C GLN A 779 12.40 19.24 11.04
N ILE A 780 12.48 20.51 10.61
CA ILE A 780 12.86 20.86 9.23
C ILE A 780 14.32 21.26 9.27
N MET A 781 15.17 20.63 8.46
CA MET A 781 16.61 20.86 8.41
C MET A 781 17.00 21.64 7.17
N THR A 782 18.05 22.42 7.27
CA THR A 782 18.76 22.96 6.10
C THR A 782 19.83 21.96 5.65
N MET A 783 20.27 22.06 4.39
CA MET A 783 21.31 21.16 3.88
C MET A 783 22.65 21.31 4.63
N PRO A 784 23.16 22.53 4.92
CA PRO A 784 24.35 22.71 5.75
C PRO A 784 24.21 22.13 7.16
N GLN A 785 23.04 22.28 7.78
CA GLN A 785 22.73 21.69 9.09
C GLN A 785 22.80 20.17 9.05
N PHE A 786 22.19 19.55 8.03
CA PHE A 786 22.25 18.10 7.85
C PHE A 786 23.69 17.58 7.82
N PHE A 787 24.55 18.14 6.97
CA PHE A 787 25.96 17.68 6.88
C PHE A 787 26.71 17.83 8.20
N LYS A 788 26.49 18.92 8.93
CA LYS A 788 27.11 19.15 10.25
C LYS A 788 26.65 18.13 11.28
N GLU A 789 25.34 17.92 11.39
CA GLU A 789 24.75 16.97 12.38
C GLU A 789 25.08 15.53 12.02
N TRP A 790 25.00 15.17 10.73
CA TRP A 790 25.36 13.85 10.26
C TRP A 790 26.85 13.53 10.48
N ALA A 791 27.75 14.48 10.23
CA ALA A 791 29.16 14.32 10.51
C ALA A 791 29.43 14.11 12.02
N THR A 792 28.73 14.84 12.86
CA THR A 792 28.81 14.66 14.33
C THR A 792 28.37 13.25 14.71
N TYR A 793 27.22 12.82 14.21
CA TYR A 793 26.72 11.45 14.42
C TYR A 793 27.74 10.40 13.97
N ARG A 794 28.32 10.55 12.77
CA ARG A 794 29.25 9.56 12.21
C ARG A 794 30.54 9.46 12.99
N ILE A 795 31.07 10.62 13.49
CA ILE A 795 32.22 10.67 14.37
C ILE A 795 31.95 9.97 15.70
N ASP A 796 30.81 10.21 16.31
CA ASP A 796 30.42 9.57 17.57
C ASP A 796 30.20 8.06 17.41
N LEU A 797 29.59 7.63 16.30
CA LEU A 797 29.44 6.22 15.94
C LEU A 797 30.81 5.55 15.80
N GLU A 798 31.78 6.19 15.12
CA GLU A 798 33.13 5.64 14.96
C GLU A 798 33.82 5.48 16.32
N ARG A 799 33.75 6.47 17.18
CA ARG A 799 34.33 6.39 18.53
C ARG A 799 33.68 5.28 19.36
N LYS A 800 32.36 5.12 19.25
CA LYS A 800 31.60 4.05 19.94
C LYS A 800 32.00 2.67 19.46
N SER A 801 32.11 2.48 18.15
CA SER A 801 32.56 1.23 17.52
C SER A 801 33.99 0.90 17.91
N VAL A 802 34.93 1.87 17.79
CA VAL A 802 36.35 1.68 18.14
C VAL A 802 36.52 1.34 19.62
N LYS A 803 35.76 1.96 20.52
CA LYS A 803 35.76 1.62 21.95
C LYS A 803 35.33 0.16 22.18
N TYR A 804 34.28 -0.29 21.51
CA TYR A 804 33.84 -1.69 21.58
C TYR A 804 34.91 -2.65 21.04
N LEU A 805 35.49 -2.35 19.86
CA LEU A 805 36.55 -3.15 19.25
C LEU A 805 37.78 -3.23 20.15
N MET A 806 38.16 -2.14 20.82
CA MET A 806 39.25 -2.11 21.80
C MET A 806 38.96 -3.14 22.92
N THR A 807 37.78 -3.12 23.50
CA THR A 807 37.37 -4.07 24.54
C THR A 807 37.49 -5.53 24.06
N VAL A 808 37.04 -5.79 22.84
CA VAL A 808 37.14 -7.15 22.23
C VAL A 808 38.60 -7.57 22.02
N VAL A 809 39.47 -6.65 21.52
CA VAL A 809 40.89 -6.96 21.28
C VAL A 809 41.66 -7.07 22.60
N GLU A 810 41.33 -6.27 23.62
CA GLU A 810 41.89 -6.36 24.96
C GLU A 810 41.56 -7.70 25.64
N GLN A 811 40.31 -8.20 25.47
CA GLN A 811 39.94 -9.55 25.95
C GLN A 811 40.74 -10.64 25.22
N LYS A 812 40.90 -10.51 23.88
CA LYS A 812 41.70 -11.46 23.09
C LYS A 812 43.20 -11.41 23.51
N LEU A 813 43.74 -10.22 23.76
CA LEU A 813 45.07 -10.03 24.25
C LEU A 813 45.28 -10.69 25.62
N SER A 814 44.39 -10.42 26.57
CA SER A 814 44.43 -11.01 27.92
C SER A 814 44.39 -12.54 27.87
N ARG A 815 43.53 -13.11 26.99
CA ARG A 815 43.44 -14.57 26.77
C ARG A 815 44.74 -15.13 26.16
N ALA A 816 45.33 -14.41 25.20
CA ALA A 816 46.58 -14.85 24.57
C ALA A 816 47.76 -14.75 25.53
N GLU A 817 47.85 -13.68 26.36
CA GLU A 817 48.85 -13.54 27.39
C GLU A 817 48.73 -14.67 28.47
N LEU A 818 47.50 -15.00 28.86
CA LEU A 818 47.25 -16.11 29.78
C LEU A 818 47.64 -17.46 29.17
N LEU A 819 47.34 -17.70 27.91
CA LEU A 819 47.73 -18.89 27.18
C LEU A 819 49.27 -18.99 27.07
N LEU A 820 49.96 -17.89 26.78
CA LEU A 820 51.44 -17.85 26.78
C LEU A 820 52.01 -18.21 28.15
N LEU A 821 51.44 -17.64 29.22
CA LEU A 821 51.82 -17.95 30.61
C LEU A 821 51.66 -19.45 30.89
N ALA A 822 50.55 -20.03 30.45
CA ALA A 822 50.29 -21.48 30.62
C ALA A 822 51.28 -22.36 29.84
N VAL A 823 51.59 -21.97 28.59
CA VAL A 823 52.58 -22.71 27.76
C VAL A 823 54.01 -22.64 28.35
N LEU A 824 54.40 -21.47 28.85
CA LEU A 824 55.72 -21.25 29.46
C LEU A 824 55.87 -22.00 30.84
N ASN A 825 54.77 -22.17 31.57
CA ASN A 825 54.73 -22.81 32.89
C ASN A 825 54.04 -24.17 32.89
N ARG A 826 53.99 -24.82 31.73
CA ARG A 826 53.26 -26.08 31.49
C ARG A 826 53.60 -27.16 32.52
N ASP A 827 54.86 -27.32 32.89
CA ASP A 827 55.34 -28.34 33.82
C ASP A 827 54.82 -28.08 35.24
N ILE A 828 54.67 -26.81 35.64
CA ILE A 828 54.06 -26.40 36.91
C ILE A 828 52.57 -26.69 36.90
N ILE A 829 51.87 -26.45 35.81
CA ILE A 829 50.44 -26.71 35.66
C ILE A 829 50.18 -28.21 35.71
N ILE A 830 50.95 -29.02 34.98
CA ILE A 830 50.80 -30.48 34.99
C ILE A 830 51.03 -31.03 36.42
N LYS A 831 52.07 -30.58 37.12
CA LYS A 831 52.32 -30.98 38.52
C LYS A 831 51.19 -30.55 39.48
N ALA A 832 50.53 -29.43 39.17
CA ALA A 832 49.45 -28.95 40.00
C ALA A 832 48.17 -29.79 39.88
N LEU A 833 47.93 -30.44 38.72
CA LEU A 833 46.73 -31.26 38.48
C LEU A 833 46.65 -32.49 39.38
N ASP A 834 47.78 -32.93 39.90
CA ASP A 834 47.86 -34.09 40.82
C ASP A 834 47.67 -33.69 42.27
N ARG A 835 47.37 -32.42 42.58
CA ARG A 835 47.25 -31.87 43.93
C ARG A 835 45.80 -31.62 44.32
N GLU A 836 45.43 -31.85 45.58
CA GLU A 836 44.10 -31.49 46.11
C GLU A 836 43.88 -29.96 46.20
N ASP A 837 44.99 -29.16 46.32
CA ASP A 837 44.96 -27.71 46.44
C ASP A 837 45.34 -27.00 45.09
N THR A 838 45.05 -27.60 43.97
CA THR A 838 45.42 -27.17 42.58
C THR A 838 45.29 -25.68 42.33
N GLU A 839 44.14 -25.10 42.63
CA GLU A 839 43.85 -23.68 42.39
C GLU A 839 44.75 -22.77 43.27
N LYS A 840 44.78 -22.99 44.57
CA LYS A 840 45.61 -22.24 45.51
C LYS A 840 47.09 -22.34 45.18
N TYR A 841 47.55 -23.51 44.76
CA TYR A 841 48.92 -23.70 44.34
C TYR A 841 49.29 -22.90 43.11
N LEU A 842 48.42 -22.94 42.04
CA LEU A 842 48.62 -22.19 40.80
C LEU A 842 48.58 -20.67 41.05
N MET A 843 47.65 -20.22 41.87
CA MET A 843 47.55 -18.79 42.22
C MET A 843 48.86 -18.30 42.86
N LYS A 844 49.43 -19.08 43.74
CA LYS A 844 50.68 -18.73 44.49
C LYS A 844 51.92 -18.80 43.58
N GLN A 845 52.00 -19.82 42.74
CA GLN A 845 53.19 -20.07 41.90
C GLN A 845 53.25 -19.12 40.71
N LEU A 846 52.07 -18.84 40.03
CA LEU A 846 51.98 -18.05 38.84
C LEU A 846 51.62 -16.60 39.13
N LYS A 847 51.27 -16.28 40.40
CA LYS A 847 50.82 -14.94 40.82
C LYS A 847 49.63 -14.42 40.02
N ILE A 848 48.63 -15.24 39.78
CA ILE A 848 47.42 -14.97 39.00
C ILE A 848 46.18 -15.06 39.88
N THR A 849 45.03 -14.50 39.35
CA THR A 849 43.74 -14.55 40.05
C THR A 849 43.09 -15.91 39.92
N GLU A 850 42.11 -16.21 40.81
CA GLU A 850 41.30 -17.42 40.74
C GLU A 850 40.62 -17.61 39.39
N GLU A 851 40.03 -16.53 38.82
CA GLU A 851 39.42 -16.51 37.48
C GLU A 851 40.43 -16.91 36.37
N GLN A 852 41.66 -16.45 36.47
CA GLN A 852 42.74 -16.79 35.56
C GLN A 852 43.18 -18.25 35.70
N VAL A 853 43.20 -18.77 36.91
CA VAL A 853 43.47 -20.19 37.15
C VAL A 853 42.40 -21.05 36.52
N ASN A 854 41.13 -20.76 36.76
CA ASN A 854 40.01 -21.46 36.13
C ASN A 854 40.11 -21.47 34.62
N ALA A 855 40.39 -20.31 34.01
CA ALA A 855 40.58 -20.19 32.57
C ALA A 855 41.81 -21.01 32.05
N ILE A 856 42.85 -21.18 32.83
CA ILE A 856 43.97 -22.06 32.49
C ILE A 856 43.57 -23.55 32.57
N LEU A 857 42.81 -23.93 33.59
CA LEU A 857 42.37 -25.31 33.76
C LEU A 857 41.36 -25.76 32.71
N GLU A 858 40.63 -24.83 32.10
CA GLU A 858 39.71 -25.09 30.98
C GLU A 858 40.44 -25.23 29.60
N LEU A 859 41.74 -24.95 29.52
CA LEU A 859 42.50 -25.10 28.29
C LEU A 859 42.59 -26.53 27.82
N LYS A 860 42.43 -26.77 26.55
CA LYS A 860 42.64 -28.10 25.94
C LYS A 860 44.13 -28.42 25.95
N VAL A 861 44.49 -29.64 26.35
CA VAL A 861 45.89 -30.12 26.43
C VAL A 861 46.69 -29.83 25.14
N ARG A 862 46.07 -29.92 23.96
CA ARG A 862 46.71 -29.59 22.70
C ARG A 862 47.21 -28.13 22.58
N GLN A 863 46.61 -27.21 23.31
CA GLN A 863 46.98 -25.81 23.34
C GLN A 863 48.24 -25.51 24.15
N LEU A 864 48.64 -26.43 24.98
CA LEU A 864 49.86 -26.33 25.79
C LEU A 864 51.13 -26.84 25.07
N LYS A 865 51.05 -27.04 23.72
CA LYS A 865 52.22 -27.44 22.93
C LYS A 865 53.26 -26.30 22.85
N LYS A 866 54.54 -26.61 23.13
CA LYS A 866 55.64 -25.63 23.06
C LYS A 866 55.85 -25.04 21.67
N LEU A 867 55.43 -25.76 20.60
CA LEU A 867 55.49 -25.30 19.22
C LEU A 867 54.52 -24.09 18.93
N GLU A 868 53.56 -23.84 19.80
CA GLU A 868 52.60 -22.71 19.67
C GLU A 868 53.17 -21.38 20.25
N GLU A 869 54.27 -21.42 21.02
CA GLU A 869 54.79 -20.25 21.74
C GLU A 869 55.09 -19.07 20.77
N THR A 870 55.70 -19.34 19.64
CA THR A 870 56.08 -18.31 18.63
C THR A 870 54.80 -17.69 18.01
N ASN A 871 53.79 -18.53 17.70
CA ASN A 871 52.53 -18.05 17.14
C ASN A 871 51.78 -17.17 18.14
N ILE A 872 51.73 -17.55 19.42
CA ILE A 872 51.06 -16.79 20.48
C ILE A 872 51.78 -15.45 20.70
N LYS A 873 53.10 -15.42 20.71
CA LYS A 873 53.88 -14.18 20.81
C LYS A 873 53.61 -13.23 19.64
N THR A 874 53.47 -13.78 18.44
CA THR A 874 53.14 -12.98 17.27
C THR A 874 51.74 -12.40 17.40
N GLN A 875 50.72 -13.18 17.79
CA GLN A 875 49.36 -12.73 18.04
C GLN A 875 49.30 -11.62 19.13
N ILE A 876 50.04 -11.79 20.23
CA ILE A 876 50.12 -10.77 21.27
C ILE A 876 50.70 -9.43 20.71
N LYS A 877 51.73 -9.52 19.87
CA LYS A 877 52.31 -8.37 19.21
C LYS A 877 51.29 -7.66 18.29
N GLU A 878 50.55 -8.45 17.50
CA GLU A 878 49.49 -7.96 16.62
C GLU A 878 48.35 -7.30 17.41
N TYR A 879 47.87 -7.93 18.47
CA TYR A 879 46.84 -7.35 19.32
C TYR A 879 47.28 -6.02 19.96
N LYS A 880 48.53 -5.95 20.48
CA LYS A 880 49.09 -4.69 21.03
C LYS A 880 49.20 -3.62 19.96
N ALA A 881 49.62 -3.95 18.74
CA ALA A 881 49.67 -3.02 17.63
C ALA A 881 48.25 -2.54 17.25
N ARG A 882 47.26 -3.47 17.20
CA ARG A 882 45.86 -3.13 16.89
C ARG A 882 45.24 -2.23 17.97
N ILE A 883 45.49 -2.49 19.24
CA ILE A 883 45.04 -1.60 20.35
C ILE A 883 45.63 -0.19 20.19
N LYS A 884 46.92 -0.08 19.83
CA LYS A 884 47.58 1.21 19.61
C LYS A 884 46.92 1.97 18.44
N GLU A 885 46.65 1.28 17.34
CA GLU A 885 45.91 1.81 16.17
C GLU A 885 44.52 2.29 16.56
N LEU A 886 43.73 1.44 17.22
CA LEU A 886 42.37 1.76 17.67
C LEU A 886 42.36 2.96 18.63
N LYS A 887 43.33 3.10 19.52
CA LYS A 887 43.48 4.28 20.40
C LYS A 887 43.73 5.56 19.60
N ALA A 888 44.51 5.49 18.53
CA ALA A 888 44.73 6.63 17.63
C ALA A 888 43.44 7.03 16.91
N ILE A 889 42.68 6.06 16.36
CA ILE A 889 41.38 6.29 15.70
C ILE A 889 40.36 6.84 16.70
N HIS A 890 40.31 6.32 17.93
CA HIS A 890 39.38 6.85 18.94
C HIS A 890 39.65 8.32 19.27
N LYS A 891 40.93 8.75 19.27
CA LYS A 891 41.33 10.15 19.50
C LYS A 891 40.94 11.05 18.33
N ASP A 892 41.23 10.60 17.11
CA ASP A 892 40.87 11.28 15.86
C ASP A 892 40.37 10.27 14.81
N PRO A 893 39.04 10.15 14.62
CA PRO A 893 38.49 9.17 13.69
C PRO A 893 38.41 9.69 12.24
N THR A 894 38.83 10.94 11.97
CA THR A 894 38.61 11.59 10.67
C THR A 894 39.13 10.78 9.48
N ASP A 895 40.40 10.37 9.51
CA ASP A 895 40.98 9.61 8.37
C ASP A 895 40.36 8.22 8.19
N ALA A 896 40.01 7.56 9.31
CA ALA A 896 39.36 6.26 9.26
C ALA A 896 37.96 6.35 8.61
N ILE A 897 37.19 7.38 8.96
CA ILE A 897 35.86 7.63 8.36
C ILE A 897 36.00 7.97 6.88
N ILE A 898 36.93 8.87 6.51
CA ILE A 898 37.14 9.25 5.11
C ILE A 898 37.48 8.03 4.26
N LYS A 899 38.38 7.17 4.75
CA LYS A 899 38.71 5.93 4.07
C LYS A 899 37.49 4.99 3.93
N SER A 900 36.69 4.88 4.97
CA SER A 900 35.45 4.10 4.94
C SER A 900 34.46 4.63 3.87
N LEU A 901 34.31 5.97 3.79
CA LEU A 901 33.45 6.62 2.78
C LEU A 901 33.94 6.42 1.33
N GLU A 902 35.21 6.11 1.12
CA GLU A 902 35.81 5.84 -0.20
C GLU A 902 35.66 4.35 -0.61
N THR A 903 35.51 3.47 0.35
CA THR A 903 35.44 2.02 0.11
C THR A 903 34.00 1.52 0.01
N LEU A 904 33.05 2.21 0.61
CA LEU A 904 31.60 1.94 0.55
C LEU A 904 30.94 2.60 -0.66
#